data_629f829c2db06ed0c9feb8dfea3c8cc2
#
_entry.id   629f829c2db06ed0c9feb8dfea3c8cc2
#
_cell.length_a   1.000
_cell.length_b   1.000
_cell.length_c   1.000
_cell.angle_alpha   90.00
_cell.angle_beta   90.00
_cell.angle_gamma   90.00
#
_symmetry.space_group_name_H-M   'P 1'
#
loop_
_entity.id
_entity.type
_entity.pdbx_description
1 polymer ?
#
loop_
_entity_poly.entity_id
_entity_poly.type
_entity_poly.pdbx_seq_one_letter_code
_entity_poly.pdbx_strand_id
1 'polypeptide(L)'
;MLKYSGLYGANGGRGDLAASLQVWAGGRPLALPVHTAYKHFTSRWNWNQWVTLPISYSDLPRDAQLCISLYDCAGPGRQLPIGGTTISMFGKHGVFRQGMLDLRVWPGVEADGRIPNSTPGKTRDHGKEQMQRLAKLVKKHRNGQMNKVDWLDRLTFREIELINEREKRASEYLYLMIEFPEITMDGIPYSIVYYEKDGDEVVQHRSQPDVVTLPDYEILQENLVEAKHHKLARSLRSGGHTRELKPTSNVRDALNIILSYPPTTALSTEEQDLIWKYRFYLSNQKKALTKFVKCVNWKVAGEERQALEMLALWAPPDPEDALELLGPAFTHTAVRRYAITRLNQAPDDDLMLYLLQLVQALKYEDFESIKRAHQILIKEKETEKVEKLDRDIQINDSSSIAVTTSSESENGQFSINQDSLMDLASFLITRACQNTTLANYFYWYLSIECEDQSDPSISAKQDTRVKEMYNTVMSMFSMMLAQGNAIWQKRRAFLLHQKIFIDQLVALVKAVARESGNRKKKTDRLRVLLADPDPAFKINFSNFEPIPFPLDPEISIKGIIPEKASLFKSALMPSKLTFLTMDNSEYIAIFKHGDDLRQDQLILQTIALMDKLLRRENLDLKLTPYRVLATSTRHGFLQFIESTTVAEVLASEGSILSFFRKHHPSENGPYGVVPEVMDTYVRSCAGYCIITYVLGVGDRHLDNLLLTTSGKLFHIDFGYILGRDPKPLPPPMKLSKEMVEAMGGVGSEHYHEFRKQCYTAFLHLRRHANLILNLFSLMVDASVPDIALEPDKAVKKVQDKLRLDLSDEEAVHYVHSLLDLSVTAVMAVLVEQLHKFAQYWRK
;
A
#
# COMPACT_ATOMS: atom_id res chain seq x y z
N MET A 1 -20.47 -16.71 7.75
CA MET A 1 -20.35 -15.36 7.15
C MET A 1 -20.23 -15.52 5.65
N LEU A 2 -21.22 -15.11 4.88
CA LEU A 2 -21.11 -15.07 3.42
C LEU A 2 -20.35 -13.81 3.03
N LYS A 3 -19.11 -13.96 2.56
CA LYS A 3 -18.38 -12.87 1.95
C LYS A 3 -18.64 -12.92 0.44
N TYR A 4 -19.38 -11.93 -0.04
CA TYR A 4 -19.83 -11.81 -1.39
C TYR A 4 -18.96 -10.79 -2.14
N SER A 5 -18.12 -11.24 -3.03
CA SER A 5 -17.45 -10.40 -4.00
C SER A 5 -18.06 -10.69 -5.38
N GLY A 6 -18.98 -9.85 -5.85
CA GLY A 6 -19.38 -9.86 -7.26
C GLY A 6 -20.80 -10.22 -7.64
N LEU A 7 -21.77 -10.25 -6.72
CA LEU A 7 -23.18 -10.38 -7.08
C LEU A 7 -23.91 -9.03 -6.99
N TYR A 8 -23.48 -8.08 -7.76
CA TYR A 8 -24.37 -7.01 -8.22
C TYR A 8 -24.89 -7.44 -9.59
N GLY A 9 -26.13 -7.95 -9.62
CA GLY A 9 -26.83 -8.06 -10.88
C GLY A 9 -26.84 -6.71 -11.59
N ALA A 10 -26.92 -6.70 -12.91
CA ALA A 10 -26.87 -5.52 -13.76
C ALA A 10 -27.82 -4.37 -13.39
N ASN A 11 -28.67 -4.53 -12.38
CA ASN A 11 -29.68 -3.58 -11.93
C ASN A 11 -29.50 -3.08 -10.48
N GLY A 12 -28.35 -3.30 -9.84
CA GLY A 12 -28.07 -2.69 -8.52
C GLY A 12 -29.01 -3.07 -7.37
N GLY A 13 -29.80 -4.14 -7.52
CA GLY A 13 -30.73 -4.63 -6.51
C GLY A 13 -30.01 -5.36 -5.37
N ARG A 14 -30.42 -5.09 -4.14
CA ARG A 14 -30.01 -5.85 -2.95
C ARG A 14 -30.72 -7.20 -3.03
N GLY A 15 -29.97 -8.32 -3.10
CA GLY A 15 -30.56 -9.66 -3.13
C GLY A 15 -31.09 -10.06 -1.74
N ASP A 16 -32.26 -10.64 -1.74
CA ASP A 16 -32.89 -11.22 -0.55
C ASP A 16 -32.58 -12.71 -0.51
N LEU A 17 -31.54 -13.13 0.23
CA LEU A 17 -31.03 -14.48 0.16
C LEU A 17 -31.61 -15.44 1.18
N ALA A 18 -31.89 -16.67 0.71
CA ALA A 18 -32.20 -17.83 1.57
C ALA A 18 -31.30 -19.01 1.18
N ALA A 19 -31.04 -19.89 2.13
CA ALA A 19 -30.37 -21.16 1.88
C ALA A 19 -31.34 -22.34 2.01
N SER A 20 -31.23 -23.28 1.07
CA SER A 20 -31.93 -24.57 1.10
C SER A 20 -30.92 -25.68 1.36
N LEU A 21 -31.18 -26.51 2.36
CA LEU A 21 -30.30 -27.59 2.79
C LEU A 21 -31.02 -28.92 2.62
N GLN A 22 -30.41 -29.89 1.93
CA GLN A 22 -30.98 -31.20 1.70
C GLN A 22 -29.91 -32.28 1.80
N VAL A 23 -30.26 -33.41 2.44
CA VAL A 23 -29.35 -34.55 2.56
C VAL A 23 -29.61 -35.50 1.39
N TRP A 24 -28.52 -35.92 0.75
CA TRP A 24 -28.51 -36.85 -0.37
C TRP A 24 -27.58 -38.03 -0.09
N ALA A 25 -27.95 -39.21 -0.62
CA ALA A 25 -27.06 -40.37 -0.67
C ALA A 25 -27.39 -41.26 -1.87
N GLY A 26 -26.40 -41.91 -2.45
CA GLY A 26 -26.59 -42.78 -3.63
C GLY A 26 -27.25 -42.06 -4.82
N GLY A 27 -27.06 -40.74 -4.94
CA GLY A 27 -27.65 -39.94 -6.01
C GLY A 27 -29.15 -39.61 -5.82
N ARG A 28 -29.72 -39.86 -4.65
CA ARG A 28 -31.15 -39.61 -4.31
C ARG A 28 -31.26 -38.78 -3.05
N PRO A 29 -32.26 -37.88 -2.95
CA PRO A 29 -32.53 -37.17 -1.72
C PRO A 29 -33.09 -38.14 -0.66
N LEU A 30 -32.55 -38.06 0.55
CA LEU A 30 -32.98 -38.87 1.69
C LEU A 30 -34.14 -38.22 2.46
N ALA A 31 -34.23 -36.89 2.40
CA ALA A 31 -35.23 -36.16 3.14
C ALA A 31 -35.65 -34.89 2.38
N LEU A 32 -36.73 -34.27 2.82
CA LEU A 32 -37.19 -32.97 2.27
C LEU A 32 -36.18 -31.87 2.56
N PRO A 33 -36.05 -30.88 1.67
CA PRO A 33 -35.17 -29.74 1.91
C PRO A 33 -35.69 -28.87 3.07
N VAL A 34 -34.74 -28.38 3.85
CA VAL A 34 -35.00 -27.40 4.92
C VAL A 34 -34.47 -26.04 4.49
N HIS A 35 -35.24 -25.00 4.70
CA HIS A 35 -34.89 -23.65 4.30
C HIS A 35 -34.58 -22.79 5.51
N THR A 36 -33.57 -21.93 5.37
CA THR A 36 -33.35 -20.84 6.32
C THR A 36 -34.37 -19.73 6.12
N ALA A 37 -34.52 -18.87 7.11
CA ALA A 37 -35.22 -17.60 6.89
C ALA A 37 -34.47 -16.81 5.80
N TYR A 38 -35.21 -16.14 4.92
CA TYR A 38 -34.60 -15.22 3.98
C TYR A 38 -34.15 -13.94 4.69
N LYS A 39 -32.95 -13.45 4.30
CA LYS A 39 -32.38 -12.20 4.81
C LYS A 39 -32.64 -11.09 3.81
N HIS A 40 -33.41 -10.10 4.21
CA HIS A 40 -33.76 -8.95 3.40
C HIS A 40 -33.16 -7.66 3.96
N PHE A 41 -33.06 -6.62 3.14
CA PHE A 41 -32.51 -5.32 3.50
C PHE A 41 -31.09 -5.33 4.08
N THR A 42 -30.29 -6.35 3.81
CA THR A 42 -28.94 -6.48 4.32
C THR A 42 -27.90 -6.54 3.19
N SER A 43 -26.72 -6.06 3.47
CA SER A 43 -25.52 -6.25 2.63
C SER A 43 -24.60 -7.38 3.15
N ARG A 44 -24.95 -7.95 4.29
CA ARG A 44 -24.23 -9.06 4.92
C ARG A 44 -25.21 -10.19 5.21
N TRP A 45 -25.00 -11.34 4.57
CA TRP A 45 -25.85 -12.52 4.77
C TRP A 45 -25.27 -13.41 5.86
N ASN A 46 -25.56 -13.08 7.10
CA ASN A 46 -25.24 -13.89 8.25
C ASN A 46 -26.56 -14.41 8.85
N TRP A 47 -26.85 -15.72 8.66
CA TRP A 47 -28.04 -16.31 9.21
C TRP A 47 -27.90 -16.57 10.72
N ASN A 48 -26.74 -17.00 11.15
CA ASN A 48 -26.42 -17.36 12.52
C ASN A 48 -27.52 -18.25 13.14
N GLN A 49 -27.98 -19.24 12.38
CA GLN A 49 -29.11 -20.07 12.66
C GLN A 49 -28.71 -21.54 12.65
N TRP A 50 -29.09 -22.27 13.69
CA TRP A 50 -29.03 -23.73 13.67
C TRP A 50 -30.19 -24.28 12.86
N VAL A 51 -29.89 -25.14 11.90
CA VAL A 51 -30.87 -25.80 11.05
C VAL A 51 -30.90 -27.27 11.42
N THR A 52 -32.04 -27.77 11.89
CA THR A 52 -32.26 -29.19 12.17
C THR A 52 -32.67 -29.88 10.88
N LEU A 53 -31.90 -30.87 10.45
CA LEU A 53 -32.21 -31.68 9.28
C LEU A 53 -33.16 -32.80 9.68
N PRO A 54 -34.15 -33.17 8.81
CA PRO A 54 -35.17 -34.17 9.13
C PRO A 54 -34.65 -35.62 8.90
N ILE A 55 -33.50 -35.94 9.49
CA ILE A 55 -32.88 -37.26 9.42
C ILE A 55 -32.00 -37.48 10.65
N SER A 56 -32.08 -38.64 11.25
CA SER A 56 -31.30 -38.99 12.45
C SER A 56 -29.87 -39.42 12.04
N TYR A 57 -28.91 -39.30 12.93
CA TYR A 57 -27.54 -39.76 12.73
C TYR A 57 -27.46 -41.26 12.43
N SER A 58 -28.33 -42.07 13.05
CA SER A 58 -28.41 -43.52 12.84
C SER A 58 -28.83 -43.93 11.43
N ASP A 59 -29.54 -43.06 10.73
CA ASP A 59 -30.13 -43.32 9.43
C ASP A 59 -29.27 -42.76 8.27
N LEU A 60 -28.12 -42.14 8.59
CA LEU A 60 -27.22 -41.59 7.60
C LEU A 60 -26.30 -42.66 7.00
N PRO A 61 -26.41 -42.93 5.70
CA PRO A 61 -25.46 -43.83 5.01
C PRO A 61 -24.06 -43.18 4.88
N ARG A 62 -23.06 -44.02 4.66
CA ARG A 62 -21.64 -43.64 4.60
C ARG A 62 -21.33 -42.56 3.54
N ASP A 63 -22.09 -42.58 2.44
CA ASP A 63 -21.95 -41.65 1.32
C ASP A 63 -22.86 -40.42 1.43
N ALA A 64 -23.49 -40.21 2.59
CA ALA A 64 -24.37 -39.07 2.83
C ALA A 64 -23.65 -37.73 2.55
N GLN A 65 -24.33 -36.91 1.76
CA GLN A 65 -23.88 -35.55 1.38
C GLN A 65 -24.92 -34.51 1.77
N LEU A 66 -24.45 -33.37 2.27
CA LEU A 66 -25.28 -32.21 2.46
C LEU A 66 -25.18 -31.31 1.23
N CYS A 67 -26.27 -31.10 0.55
CA CYS A 67 -26.42 -30.18 -0.57
C CYS A 67 -26.99 -28.85 -0.06
N ILE A 68 -26.33 -27.76 -0.35
CA ILE A 68 -26.73 -26.42 0.08
C ILE A 68 -26.85 -25.54 -1.15
N SER A 69 -28.05 -25.06 -1.45
CA SER A 69 -28.32 -24.12 -2.53
C SER A 69 -28.71 -22.76 -1.97
N LEU A 70 -28.16 -21.72 -2.55
CA LEU A 70 -28.47 -20.33 -2.21
C LEU A 70 -29.38 -19.75 -3.28
N TYR A 71 -30.49 -19.16 -2.85
CA TYR A 71 -31.47 -18.55 -3.72
C TYR A 71 -31.66 -17.06 -3.39
N ASP A 72 -31.86 -16.28 -4.45
CA ASP A 72 -32.39 -14.92 -4.35
C ASP A 72 -33.91 -14.98 -4.47
N CYS A 73 -34.59 -14.50 -3.44
CA CYS A 73 -36.04 -14.41 -3.37
C CYS A 73 -36.52 -13.10 -4.02
N ALA A 74 -36.37 -13.00 -5.35
CA ALA A 74 -36.62 -11.77 -6.13
C ALA A 74 -38.11 -11.40 -6.28
N GLY A 75 -39.03 -11.96 -5.49
CA GLY A 75 -40.46 -11.69 -5.47
C GLY A 75 -41.32 -12.91 -5.29
N PRO A 76 -42.68 -12.79 -5.25
CA PRO A 76 -43.58 -13.88 -5.00
C PRO A 76 -43.43 -15.00 -6.04
N GLY A 77 -43.08 -16.21 -5.60
CA GLY A 77 -42.96 -17.39 -6.45
C GLY A 77 -41.72 -17.41 -7.38
N ARG A 78 -40.77 -16.48 -7.24
CA ARG A 78 -39.53 -16.49 -8.03
C ARG A 78 -38.31 -16.68 -7.12
N GLN A 79 -37.71 -17.85 -7.24
CA GLN A 79 -36.43 -18.16 -6.61
C GLN A 79 -35.38 -18.34 -7.71
N LEU A 80 -34.35 -17.51 -7.69
CA LEU A 80 -33.24 -17.61 -8.62
C LEU A 80 -32.04 -18.24 -7.92
N PRO A 81 -31.47 -19.34 -8.45
CA PRO A 81 -30.28 -19.95 -7.85
C PRO A 81 -29.07 -19.04 -8.02
N ILE A 82 -28.49 -18.62 -6.91
CA ILE A 82 -27.24 -17.85 -6.88
C ILE A 82 -26.04 -18.78 -6.93
N GLY A 83 -26.15 -19.92 -6.27
CA GLY A 83 -25.12 -20.92 -6.28
C GLY A 83 -25.41 -22.06 -5.34
N GLY A 84 -24.66 -23.14 -5.53
CA GLY A 84 -24.80 -24.37 -4.73
C GLY A 84 -23.46 -24.94 -4.34
N THR A 85 -23.43 -25.69 -3.27
CA THR A 85 -22.29 -26.44 -2.79
C THR A 85 -22.72 -27.75 -2.16
N THR A 86 -21.83 -28.75 -2.20
CA THR A 86 -22.05 -30.05 -1.59
C THR A 86 -20.91 -30.38 -0.66
N ILE A 87 -21.21 -31.07 0.43
CA ILE A 87 -20.21 -31.60 1.35
C ILE A 87 -20.54 -32.98 1.83
N SER A 88 -19.60 -33.91 1.78
CA SER A 88 -19.75 -35.21 2.41
C SER A 88 -19.85 -35.05 3.93
N MET A 89 -20.85 -35.65 4.55
CA MET A 89 -21.07 -35.57 6.00
C MET A 89 -20.05 -36.40 6.78
N PHE A 90 -19.54 -37.49 6.19
CA PHE A 90 -18.50 -38.32 6.79
C PHE A 90 -17.12 -38.06 6.14
N GLY A 91 -16.08 -38.06 6.96
CA GLY A 91 -14.70 -37.99 6.51
C GLY A 91 -14.21 -39.30 5.91
N LYS A 92 -12.96 -39.37 5.41
CA LYS A 92 -12.33 -40.54 4.79
C LYS A 92 -12.41 -41.80 5.67
N HIS A 93 -12.30 -41.64 6.97
CA HIS A 93 -12.30 -42.72 7.95
C HIS A 93 -13.67 -42.96 8.60
N GLY A 94 -14.75 -42.51 7.99
CA GLY A 94 -16.09 -42.74 8.51
C GLY A 94 -16.48 -41.90 9.70
N VAL A 95 -15.68 -40.92 10.10
CA VAL A 95 -15.96 -39.99 11.18
C VAL A 95 -16.82 -38.85 10.66
N PHE A 96 -17.95 -38.55 11.36
CA PHE A 96 -18.81 -37.40 11.05
C PHE A 96 -18.05 -36.10 11.18
N ARG A 97 -18.31 -35.16 10.30
CA ARG A 97 -17.65 -33.86 10.34
C ARG A 97 -18.14 -33.02 11.51
N GLN A 98 -17.25 -32.34 12.17
CA GLN A 98 -17.53 -31.44 13.32
C GLN A 98 -16.86 -30.10 13.11
N GLY A 99 -17.39 -29.06 13.74
CA GLY A 99 -16.85 -27.71 13.76
C GLY A 99 -17.09 -26.90 12.49
N MET A 100 -16.41 -25.77 12.41
CA MET A 100 -16.61 -24.79 11.33
C MET A 100 -15.92 -25.20 10.04
N LEU A 101 -16.63 -25.03 8.92
CA LEU A 101 -16.15 -25.38 7.57
C LEU A 101 -16.47 -24.24 6.59
N ASP A 102 -15.49 -23.87 5.81
CA ASP A 102 -15.63 -22.94 4.69
C ASP A 102 -15.87 -23.71 3.39
N LEU A 103 -17.04 -23.54 2.83
CA LEU A 103 -17.42 -24.17 1.58
C LEU A 103 -17.36 -23.18 0.43
N ARG A 104 -16.71 -23.57 -0.66
CA ARG A 104 -16.82 -22.84 -1.92
C ARG A 104 -18.16 -23.10 -2.56
N VAL A 105 -18.77 -22.07 -3.11
CA VAL A 105 -20.08 -22.15 -3.78
C VAL A 105 -19.89 -22.03 -5.29
N TRP A 106 -20.55 -22.90 -6.05
CA TRP A 106 -20.62 -22.83 -7.51
C TRP A 106 -21.61 -21.76 -7.91
N PRO A 107 -21.22 -20.72 -8.66
CA PRO A 107 -22.12 -19.64 -9.02
C PRO A 107 -23.15 -20.06 -10.05
N GLY A 108 -24.38 -19.58 -9.92
CA GLY A 108 -25.45 -19.72 -10.91
C GLY A 108 -26.07 -21.12 -11.05
N VAL A 109 -25.67 -22.09 -10.24
CA VAL A 109 -26.21 -23.46 -10.27
C VAL A 109 -26.65 -23.94 -8.89
N GLU A 110 -27.65 -24.79 -8.85
CA GLU A 110 -28.07 -25.46 -7.61
C GLU A 110 -27.08 -26.54 -7.21
N ALA A 111 -27.07 -26.89 -5.94
CA ALA A 111 -26.29 -28.01 -5.44
C ALA A 111 -26.85 -29.34 -6.02
N ASP A 112 -26.00 -30.16 -6.60
CA ASP A 112 -26.35 -31.45 -7.15
C ASP A 112 -25.71 -32.58 -6.33
N GLY A 113 -26.56 -33.37 -5.66
CA GLY A 113 -26.14 -34.54 -4.90
C GLY A 113 -25.99 -35.81 -5.71
N ARG A 114 -26.29 -35.83 -7.02
CA ARG A 114 -26.15 -36.97 -7.89
C ARG A 114 -24.70 -37.37 -8.13
N ILE A 115 -23.78 -36.40 -8.07
CA ILE A 115 -22.37 -36.65 -8.31
C ILE A 115 -21.64 -36.71 -6.96
N PRO A 116 -21.09 -37.85 -6.55
CA PRO A 116 -20.29 -37.90 -5.32
C PRO A 116 -19.03 -37.04 -5.49
N ASN A 117 -18.81 -36.13 -4.56
CA ASN A 117 -17.62 -35.27 -4.49
C ASN A 117 -17.53 -34.04 -5.44
N SER A 118 -18.61 -33.45 -5.86
CA SER A 118 -18.66 -32.29 -6.75
C SER A 118 -18.50 -30.94 -6.08
N THR A 119 -17.81 -30.85 -4.93
CA THR A 119 -17.53 -29.52 -4.34
C THR A 119 -16.50 -28.77 -5.16
N PRO A 120 -16.69 -27.48 -5.45
CA PRO A 120 -15.71 -26.63 -6.16
C PRO A 120 -14.32 -26.63 -5.53
N GLY A 121 -14.26 -26.99 -4.26
CA GLY A 121 -13.03 -27.13 -3.50
C GLY A 121 -12.07 -28.25 -3.96
N LYS A 122 -12.43 -29.11 -4.89
CA LYS A 122 -11.58 -30.26 -5.31
C LYS A 122 -10.90 -30.11 -6.66
N THR A 123 -11.05 -29.00 -7.37
CA THR A 123 -10.31 -28.75 -8.61
C THR A 123 -8.84 -28.42 -8.30
N ARG A 124 -7.92 -28.79 -9.18
CA ARG A 124 -6.46 -28.58 -8.99
C ARG A 124 -6.08 -27.13 -9.34
N ASP A 125 -6.17 -26.22 -8.39
CA ASP A 125 -5.66 -24.87 -8.47
C ASP A 125 -4.39 -24.70 -7.63
N HIS A 126 -3.38 -24.02 -8.13
CA HIS A 126 -2.08 -23.87 -7.46
C HIS A 126 -2.14 -23.16 -6.09
N GLY A 127 -3.01 -22.18 -5.89
CA GLY A 127 -3.24 -21.52 -4.58
C GLY A 127 -3.82 -22.43 -3.50
N LYS A 128 -4.43 -23.52 -3.91
CA LYS A 128 -5.09 -24.50 -3.08
C LYS A 128 -4.16 -25.40 -2.28
N GLU A 129 -2.93 -25.60 -2.74
CA GLU A 129 -1.98 -26.49 -2.05
C GLU A 129 -1.59 -25.93 -0.69
N GLN A 130 -1.43 -24.62 -0.58
CA GLN A 130 -1.07 -23.95 0.69
C GLN A 130 -2.23 -24.04 1.69
N MET A 131 -3.47 -23.70 1.30
CA MET A 131 -4.65 -23.82 2.17
C MET A 131 -4.88 -25.27 2.61
N GLN A 132 -4.69 -26.26 1.72
CA GLN A 132 -4.81 -27.67 2.07
C GLN A 132 -3.70 -28.14 3.03
N ARG A 133 -2.47 -27.67 2.87
CA ARG A 133 -1.37 -27.94 3.80
C ARG A 133 -1.66 -27.37 5.18
N LEU A 134 -2.12 -26.12 5.25
CA LEU A 134 -2.52 -25.48 6.50
C LEU A 134 -3.69 -26.19 7.18
N ALA A 135 -4.72 -26.57 6.43
CA ALA A 135 -5.84 -27.35 6.95
C ALA A 135 -5.40 -28.72 7.51
N LYS A 136 -4.42 -29.39 6.86
CA LYS A 136 -3.83 -30.65 7.36
C LYS A 136 -3.06 -30.41 8.67
N LEU A 137 -2.30 -29.29 8.79
CA LEU A 137 -1.58 -28.93 10.01
C LEU A 137 -2.56 -28.65 11.16
N VAL A 138 -3.59 -27.86 10.93
CA VAL A 138 -4.65 -27.60 11.93
C VAL A 138 -5.29 -28.89 12.40
N LYS A 139 -5.58 -29.82 11.47
CA LYS A 139 -6.14 -31.14 11.81
C LYS A 139 -5.18 -31.98 12.66
N LYS A 140 -3.88 -32.00 12.35
CA LYS A 140 -2.87 -32.70 13.15
C LYS A 140 -2.77 -32.12 14.57
N HIS A 141 -2.81 -30.78 14.69
CA HIS A 141 -2.79 -30.10 15.98
C HIS A 141 -4.03 -30.47 16.81
N ARG A 142 -5.25 -30.37 16.22
CA ARG A 142 -6.49 -30.76 16.89
C ARG A 142 -6.52 -32.20 17.34
N ASN A 143 -5.94 -33.10 16.54
CA ASN A 143 -5.85 -34.52 16.85
C ASN A 143 -4.73 -34.88 17.85
N GLY A 144 -4.08 -33.90 18.47
CA GLY A 144 -3.00 -34.14 19.45
C GLY A 144 -1.72 -34.72 18.85
N GLN A 145 -1.55 -34.72 17.51
CA GLN A 145 -0.35 -35.21 16.83
C GLN A 145 0.78 -34.17 16.78
N MET A 146 0.56 -32.99 17.36
CA MET A 146 1.54 -31.91 17.51
C MET A 146 1.51 -31.42 18.93
N ASN A 147 2.66 -31.04 19.47
CA ASN A 147 2.78 -30.50 20.80
C ASN A 147 2.05 -29.13 20.89
N LYS A 148 1.24 -28.95 21.93
CA LYS A 148 0.56 -27.68 22.18
C LYS A 148 1.50 -26.72 22.87
N VAL A 149 1.64 -25.51 22.32
CA VAL A 149 2.41 -24.40 22.89
C VAL A 149 1.53 -23.16 22.77
N ASP A 150 0.79 -22.82 23.82
CA ASP A 150 -0.31 -21.85 23.81
C ASP A 150 0.00 -20.50 23.16
N TRP A 151 1.15 -19.90 23.44
CA TRP A 151 1.53 -18.62 22.85
C TRP A 151 1.86 -18.73 21.35
N LEU A 152 2.53 -19.83 20.96
CA LEU A 152 2.90 -20.08 19.56
C LEU A 152 1.68 -20.51 18.75
N ASP A 153 0.81 -21.30 19.33
CA ASP A 153 -0.41 -21.78 18.69
C ASP A 153 -1.34 -20.61 18.38
N ARG A 154 -1.51 -19.65 19.30
CA ARG A 154 -2.30 -18.43 19.06
C ARG A 154 -1.76 -17.63 17.88
N LEU A 155 -0.45 -17.42 17.81
CA LEU A 155 0.18 -16.71 16.69
C LEU A 155 0.03 -17.49 15.38
N THR A 156 0.25 -18.79 15.41
CA THR A 156 0.14 -19.67 14.23
C THR A 156 -1.30 -19.71 13.70
N PHE A 157 -2.30 -19.87 14.56
CA PHE A 157 -3.70 -19.87 14.14
C PHE A 157 -4.12 -18.52 13.58
N ARG A 158 -3.69 -17.43 14.21
CA ARG A 158 -3.94 -16.08 13.68
C ARG A 158 -3.34 -15.90 12.27
N GLU A 159 -2.12 -16.37 12.05
CA GLU A 159 -1.48 -16.28 10.73
C GLU A 159 -2.20 -17.19 9.70
N ILE A 160 -2.63 -18.37 10.09
CA ILE A 160 -3.44 -19.25 9.23
C ILE A 160 -4.76 -18.59 8.84
N GLU A 161 -5.44 -17.91 9.76
CA GLU A 161 -6.66 -17.16 9.49
C GLU A 161 -6.40 -16.02 8.49
N LEU A 162 -5.31 -15.28 8.65
CA LEU A 162 -4.92 -14.19 7.75
C LEU A 162 -4.62 -14.72 6.34
N ILE A 163 -3.91 -15.85 6.22
CA ILE A 163 -3.64 -16.49 4.94
C ILE A 163 -4.95 -16.94 4.28
N ASN A 164 -5.83 -17.59 5.04
CA ASN A 164 -7.13 -18.04 4.54
C ASN A 164 -8.01 -16.86 4.09
N GLU A 165 -8.00 -15.75 4.82
CA GLU A 165 -8.72 -14.54 4.43
C GLU A 165 -8.17 -13.92 3.14
N ARG A 166 -6.84 -13.84 3.00
CA ARG A 166 -6.21 -13.33 1.77
C ARG A 166 -6.60 -14.18 0.56
N GLU A 167 -6.49 -15.50 0.70
CA GLU A 167 -6.88 -16.42 -0.38
C GLU A 167 -8.38 -16.34 -0.72
N LYS A 168 -9.24 -16.16 0.27
CA LYS A 168 -10.67 -15.95 0.04
C LYS A 168 -10.94 -14.63 -0.68
N ARG A 169 -10.22 -13.56 -0.34
CA ARG A 169 -10.37 -12.24 -0.97
C ARG A 169 -9.85 -12.23 -2.41
N ALA A 170 -8.76 -12.92 -2.68
CA ALA A 170 -8.17 -13.04 -4.01
C ALA A 170 -8.93 -14.02 -4.92
N SER A 171 -9.87 -14.78 -4.38
CA SER A 171 -10.63 -15.80 -5.11
C SER A 171 -11.87 -15.22 -5.76
N GLU A 172 -12.18 -15.63 -6.98
CA GLU A 172 -13.44 -15.33 -7.68
C GLU A 172 -14.64 -16.14 -7.15
N TYR A 173 -14.40 -17.06 -6.21
CA TYR A 173 -15.45 -17.92 -5.65
C TYR A 173 -16.17 -17.29 -4.47
N LEU A 174 -17.44 -17.64 -4.33
CA LEU A 174 -18.21 -17.40 -3.13
C LEU A 174 -17.87 -18.43 -2.05
N TYR A 175 -17.89 -18.01 -0.80
CA TYR A 175 -17.68 -18.91 0.35
C TYR A 175 -18.87 -18.86 1.29
N LEU A 176 -19.33 -20.04 1.67
CA LEU A 176 -20.36 -20.26 2.70
C LEU A 176 -19.72 -20.89 3.92
N MET A 177 -19.81 -20.24 5.05
CA MET A 177 -19.38 -20.79 6.33
C MET A 177 -20.52 -21.56 6.98
N ILE A 178 -20.28 -22.83 7.28
CA ILE A 178 -21.22 -23.70 8.01
C ILE A 178 -20.51 -24.30 9.22
N GLU A 179 -21.27 -24.70 10.21
CA GLU A 179 -20.78 -25.40 11.38
C GLU A 179 -21.59 -26.68 11.62
N PHE A 180 -20.89 -27.80 11.77
CA PHE A 180 -21.49 -29.02 12.27
C PHE A 180 -21.33 -29.07 13.78
N PRO A 181 -22.39 -29.51 14.53
CA PRO A 181 -22.33 -29.52 15.98
C PRO A 181 -21.25 -30.46 16.52
N GLU A 182 -20.63 -30.04 17.59
CA GLU A 182 -19.80 -30.91 18.41
C GLU A 182 -20.67 -31.55 19.46
N ILE A 183 -20.55 -32.87 19.62
CA ILE A 183 -21.35 -33.63 20.58
C ILE A 183 -20.51 -33.77 21.84
N THR A 184 -20.99 -33.18 22.90
CA THR A 184 -20.41 -33.30 24.24
C THR A 184 -21.40 -33.93 25.20
N MET A 185 -20.98 -34.94 25.96
CA MET A 185 -21.73 -35.54 27.05
C MET A 185 -20.86 -35.46 28.31
N ASP A 186 -21.38 -34.89 29.37
CA ASP A 186 -20.66 -34.66 30.62
C ASP A 186 -19.29 -33.94 30.48
N GLY A 187 -19.22 -32.97 29.53
CA GLY A 187 -17.99 -32.24 29.23
C GLY A 187 -16.96 -33.00 28.40
N ILE A 188 -17.27 -34.22 27.98
CA ILE A 188 -16.41 -35.07 27.15
C ILE A 188 -16.88 -34.96 25.69
N PRO A 189 -16.01 -34.55 24.75
CA PRO A 189 -16.37 -34.51 23.32
C PRO A 189 -16.39 -35.92 22.72
N TYR A 190 -17.46 -36.23 22.03
CA TYR A 190 -17.70 -37.50 21.31
C TYR A 190 -17.68 -37.29 19.80
N SER A 191 -17.18 -38.29 19.08
CA SER A 191 -17.27 -38.34 17.63
C SER A 191 -18.27 -39.39 17.20
N ILE A 192 -19.12 -39.06 16.21
CA ILE A 192 -19.97 -40.00 15.53
C ILE A 192 -19.16 -40.71 14.47
N VAL A 193 -19.06 -42.01 14.54
CA VAL A 193 -18.34 -42.84 13.57
C VAL A 193 -19.35 -43.75 12.84
N TYR A 194 -19.26 -43.79 11.51
CA TYR A 194 -20.04 -44.73 10.74
C TYR A 194 -19.55 -46.16 11.05
N TYR A 195 -20.45 -47.01 11.41
CA TYR A 195 -20.17 -48.39 11.75
C TYR A 195 -20.77 -49.35 10.67
N GLU A 196 -19.90 -50.13 10.05
CA GLU A 196 -20.28 -51.24 9.22
C GLU A 196 -20.14 -52.54 10.04
N LYS A 197 -21.15 -53.39 9.99
CA LYS A 197 -21.26 -54.57 10.86
C LYS A 197 -20.07 -55.54 10.67
N ASP A 198 -19.39 -55.49 9.53
CA ASP A 198 -18.28 -56.38 9.16
C ASP A 198 -16.98 -55.60 8.84
N GLY A 199 -16.86 -54.34 9.31
CA GLY A 199 -15.72 -53.46 9.09
C GLY A 199 -14.64 -53.65 10.16
N ASP A 200 -13.43 -54.09 9.77
CA ASP A 200 -12.30 -54.33 10.67
C ASP A 200 -11.49 -53.06 11.07
N GLU A 201 -11.82 -51.88 10.59
CA GLU A 201 -11.07 -50.68 10.93
C GLU A 201 -11.50 -50.07 12.27
N VAL A 202 -10.61 -50.17 13.27
CA VAL A 202 -10.72 -49.48 14.56
C VAL A 202 -10.24 -48.03 14.36
N VAL A 203 -11.16 -47.06 14.38
CA VAL A 203 -10.81 -45.64 14.36
C VAL A 203 -10.45 -45.19 15.77
N GLN A 204 -9.17 -44.95 16.02
CA GLN A 204 -8.70 -44.34 17.26
C GLN A 204 -8.89 -42.82 17.16
N HIS A 205 -9.85 -42.28 17.88
CA HIS A 205 -10.05 -40.83 18.02
C HIS A 205 -9.52 -40.37 19.37
N ARG A 206 -8.50 -39.49 19.33
CA ARG A 206 -8.03 -38.81 20.54
C ARG A 206 -8.74 -37.44 20.59
N SER A 207 -9.70 -37.29 21.45
CA SER A 207 -10.28 -35.99 21.76
C SER A 207 -9.49 -35.36 22.89
N GLN A 208 -9.17 -34.09 22.76
CA GLN A 208 -8.71 -33.26 23.88
C GLN A 208 -9.82 -32.29 24.23
N PRO A 209 -10.13 -32.11 25.53
CA PRO A 209 -11.11 -31.11 25.93
C PRO A 209 -10.52 -29.72 25.67
N ASP A 210 -11.00 -29.06 24.64
CA ASP A 210 -10.70 -27.65 24.39
C ASP A 210 -11.72 -26.80 25.12
N VAL A 211 -11.34 -25.59 25.51
CA VAL A 211 -12.26 -24.60 26.10
C VAL A 211 -13.42 -24.37 25.14
N VAL A 212 -14.62 -24.75 25.53
CA VAL A 212 -15.82 -24.45 24.78
C VAL A 212 -16.12 -22.97 24.91
N THR A 213 -15.77 -22.22 23.87
CA THR A 213 -16.30 -20.86 23.70
C THR A 213 -17.72 -20.97 23.17
N LEU A 214 -18.68 -20.73 24.03
CA LEU A 214 -20.07 -20.53 23.60
C LEU A 214 -20.11 -19.20 22.85
N PRO A 215 -20.44 -19.18 21.54
CA PRO A 215 -20.65 -17.91 20.85
C PRO A 215 -21.84 -17.22 21.49
N ASP A 216 -21.66 -15.97 21.88
CA ASP A 216 -22.77 -15.14 22.30
C ASP A 216 -23.61 -14.77 21.07
N TYR A 217 -24.68 -15.48 20.87
CA TYR A 217 -25.58 -15.30 19.72
C TYR A 217 -26.27 -13.94 19.72
N GLU A 218 -26.46 -13.31 20.89
CA GLU A 218 -27.11 -12.00 20.98
C GLU A 218 -26.21 -10.87 20.48
N ILE A 219 -24.91 -10.93 20.76
CA ILE A 219 -23.92 -9.95 20.26
C ILE A 219 -23.73 -10.09 18.75
N LEU A 220 -23.90 -11.31 18.20
CA LEU A 220 -23.67 -11.57 16.78
C LEU A 220 -24.93 -11.39 15.92
N GLN A 221 -26.11 -11.30 16.51
CA GLN A 221 -27.36 -11.05 15.77
C GLN A 221 -27.48 -9.56 15.44
N GLU A 222 -27.56 -9.27 14.14
CA GLU A 222 -27.95 -7.95 13.67
C GLU A 222 -29.37 -7.66 14.12
N ASN A 223 -29.56 -6.66 14.97
CA ASN A 223 -30.87 -6.24 15.41
C ASN A 223 -31.66 -5.66 14.24
N LEU A 224 -32.57 -6.46 13.67
CA LEU A 224 -33.37 -6.08 12.50
C LEU A 224 -34.25 -4.86 12.71
N VAL A 225 -34.69 -4.62 13.97
CA VAL A 225 -35.48 -3.43 14.32
C VAL A 225 -34.61 -2.19 14.30
N GLU A 226 -33.40 -2.28 14.84
CA GLU A 226 -32.41 -1.21 14.84
C GLU A 226 -31.93 -0.90 13.41
N ALA A 227 -31.63 -1.92 12.62
CA ALA A 227 -31.29 -1.76 11.21
C ALA A 227 -32.41 -1.10 10.39
N LYS A 228 -33.67 -1.45 10.68
CA LYS A 228 -34.86 -0.82 10.08
C LYS A 228 -35.04 0.62 10.55
N HIS A 229 -34.86 0.87 11.87
CA HIS A 229 -34.90 2.23 12.41
C HIS A 229 -33.87 3.14 11.78
N HIS A 230 -32.62 2.70 11.67
CA HIS A 230 -31.56 3.45 11.00
C HIS A 230 -31.85 3.70 9.52
N LYS A 231 -32.44 2.73 8.81
CA LYS A 231 -32.87 2.93 7.41
C LYS A 231 -34.01 3.94 7.28
N LEU A 232 -34.96 3.92 8.18
CA LEU A 232 -36.08 4.88 8.20
C LEU A 232 -35.60 6.28 8.60
N ALA A 233 -34.76 6.38 9.63
CA ALA A 233 -34.13 7.63 10.04
C ALA A 233 -33.31 8.25 8.87
N ARG A 234 -32.62 7.41 8.11
CA ARG A 234 -31.91 7.82 6.91
C ARG A 234 -32.83 8.29 5.80
N SER A 235 -34.00 7.66 5.61
CA SER A 235 -34.95 8.07 4.58
C SER A 235 -35.63 9.43 4.90
N LEU A 236 -35.71 9.81 6.18
CA LEU A 236 -36.21 11.10 6.64
C LEU A 236 -35.20 12.25 6.55
N ARG A 237 -33.96 11.96 6.16
CA ARG A 237 -32.87 12.97 6.02
C ARG A 237 -33.11 13.99 4.91
N SER A 238 -34.00 13.70 3.97
CA SER A 238 -34.32 14.57 2.83
C SER A 238 -35.20 15.80 3.18
N GLY A 239 -35.60 15.96 4.44
CA GLY A 239 -36.40 17.11 4.91
C GLY A 239 -35.60 18.42 5.03
N GLY A 240 -36.04 19.47 4.32
CA GLY A 240 -35.27 20.71 4.14
C GLY A 240 -35.18 21.70 5.32
N HIS A 241 -35.49 21.31 6.55
CA HIS A 241 -35.67 22.26 7.65
C HIS A 241 -34.50 22.43 8.63
N THR A 242 -33.26 22.06 8.24
CA THR A 242 -32.13 22.03 9.19
C THR A 242 -31.08 23.12 8.99
N ARG A 243 -31.31 24.13 8.13
CA ARG A 243 -30.28 25.16 7.82
C ARG A 243 -29.87 26.03 9.02
N GLU A 244 -30.79 26.31 9.94
CA GLU A 244 -30.56 27.15 11.11
C GLU A 244 -30.22 26.38 12.39
N LEU A 245 -30.11 25.07 12.31
CA LEU A 245 -29.90 24.22 13.47
C LEU A 245 -28.48 24.39 14.02
N LYS A 246 -28.41 24.90 15.29
CA LYS A 246 -27.12 25.03 16.00
C LYS A 246 -27.00 23.89 17.03
N PRO A 247 -25.81 23.28 17.18
CA PRO A 247 -25.57 22.24 18.17
C PRO A 247 -25.57 22.84 19.59
N THR A 248 -26.10 22.08 20.56
CA THR A 248 -25.90 22.36 21.99
C THR A 248 -24.43 22.14 22.38
N SER A 249 -24.02 22.60 23.56
CA SER A 249 -22.63 22.41 24.03
C SER A 249 -22.17 20.96 23.93
N ASN A 250 -22.95 20.03 24.52
CA ASN A 250 -22.59 18.60 24.51
C ASN A 250 -22.50 17.99 23.09
N VAL A 251 -23.40 18.42 22.19
CA VAL A 251 -23.38 17.96 20.81
C VAL A 251 -22.18 18.56 20.05
N ARG A 252 -21.82 19.80 20.33
CA ARG A 252 -20.64 20.43 19.74
C ARG A 252 -19.36 19.70 20.17
N ASP A 253 -19.27 19.31 21.44
CA ASP A 253 -18.12 18.54 21.94
C ASP A 253 -18.04 17.15 21.29
N ALA A 254 -19.19 16.47 21.15
CA ALA A 254 -19.25 15.21 20.41
C ALA A 254 -18.84 15.36 18.94
N LEU A 255 -19.30 16.42 18.26
CA LEU A 255 -18.87 16.71 16.88
C LEU A 255 -17.37 16.97 16.80
N ASN A 256 -16.78 17.74 17.73
CA ASN A 256 -15.35 17.99 17.76
C ASN A 256 -14.53 16.70 17.94
N ILE A 257 -15.00 15.78 18.77
CA ILE A 257 -14.39 14.45 18.95
C ILE A 257 -14.41 13.69 17.62
N ILE A 258 -15.56 13.62 16.94
CA ILE A 258 -15.70 12.92 15.65
C ILE A 258 -14.78 13.55 14.58
N LEU A 259 -14.67 14.88 14.54
CA LEU A 259 -13.83 15.59 13.59
C LEU A 259 -12.33 15.36 13.87
N SER A 260 -11.96 15.04 15.11
CA SER A 260 -10.58 14.70 15.48
C SER A 260 -10.16 13.28 15.07
N TYR A 261 -11.12 12.42 14.69
CA TYR A 261 -10.80 11.05 14.28
C TYR A 261 -9.87 11.02 13.08
N PRO A 262 -8.87 10.14 13.09
CA PRO A 262 -8.01 9.93 11.92
C PRO A 262 -8.81 9.41 10.71
N PRO A 263 -8.26 9.53 9.49
CA PRO A 263 -8.94 9.13 8.25
C PRO A 263 -9.38 7.66 8.23
N THR A 264 -8.66 6.81 8.95
CA THR A 264 -8.87 5.35 9.03
C THR A 264 -10.04 4.94 9.92
N THR A 265 -10.52 5.82 10.77
CA THR A 265 -11.61 5.51 11.71
C THR A 265 -12.94 5.46 10.95
N ALA A 266 -13.60 4.31 11.03
CA ALA A 266 -14.95 4.15 10.52
C ALA A 266 -15.93 4.86 11.44
N LEU A 267 -16.82 5.67 10.87
CA LEU A 267 -17.86 6.36 11.63
C LEU A 267 -19.03 5.40 11.91
N SER A 268 -19.54 5.39 13.14
CA SER A 268 -20.77 4.69 13.49
C SER A 268 -21.97 5.31 12.78
N THR A 269 -23.09 4.60 12.74
CA THR A 269 -24.31 5.12 12.10
C THR A 269 -24.82 6.37 12.80
N GLU A 270 -24.73 6.41 14.13
CA GLU A 270 -25.15 7.57 14.93
C GLU A 270 -24.25 8.78 14.67
N GLU A 271 -22.94 8.59 14.57
CA GLU A 271 -21.98 9.64 14.25
C GLU A 271 -22.20 10.20 12.84
N GLN A 272 -22.48 9.32 11.86
CA GLN A 272 -22.84 9.72 10.50
C GLN A 272 -24.13 10.54 10.50
N ASP A 273 -25.13 10.14 11.27
CA ASP A 273 -26.41 10.86 11.40
C ASP A 273 -26.23 12.21 12.09
N LEU A 274 -25.34 12.27 13.08
CA LEU A 274 -25.01 13.51 13.77
C LEU A 274 -24.33 14.51 12.83
N ILE A 275 -23.35 14.08 12.06
CA ILE A 275 -22.67 14.93 11.05
C ILE A 275 -23.68 15.40 10.00
N TRP A 276 -24.50 14.50 9.46
CA TRP A 276 -25.50 14.84 8.48
C TRP A 276 -26.53 15.85 9.02
N LYS A 277 -26.97 15.67 10.26
CA LYS A 277 -27.91 16.58 10.92
C LYS A 277 -27.36 18.01 11.02
N TYR A 278 -26.07 18.15 11.36
CA TYR A 278 -25.45 19.46 11.57
C TYR A 278 -24.56 19.92 10.38
N ARG A 279 -24.77 19.36 9.18
CA ARG A 279 -23.97 19.65 7.99
C ARG A 279 -23.86 21.15 7.63
N PHE A 280 -24.93 21.92 7.82
CA PHE A 280 -24.91 23.36 7.55
C PHE A 280 -24.06 24.13 8.56
N TYR A 281 -24.08 23.73 9.82
CA TYR A 281 -23.20 24.28 10.84
C TYR A 281 -21.73 23.92 10.57
N LEU A 282 -21.48 22.69 10.16
CA LEU A 282 -20.14 22.15 9.88
C LEU A 282 -19.53 22.68 8.57
N SER A 283 -20.35 23.19 7.65
CA SER A 283 -19.88 23.68 6.36
C SER A 283 -18.83 24.80 6.45
N ASN A 284 -18.76 25.53 7.56
CA ASN A 284 -17.74 26.53 7.85
C ASN A 284 -16.41 25.95 8.36
N GLN A 285 -16.34 24.63 8.59
CA GLN A 285 -15.17 23.96 9.13
C GLN A 285 -14.51 23.11 8.05
N LYS A 286 -13.30 23.50 7.60
CA LYS A 286 -12.55 22.81 6.55
C LYS A 286 -12.38 21.30 6.81
N LYS A 287 -11.97 20.94 8.03
CA LYS A 287 -11.69 19.54 8.44
C LYS A 287 -12.92 18.63 8.48
N ALA A 288 -14.12 19.20 8.49
CA ALA A 288 -15.36 18.43 8.55
C ALA A 288 -15.79 17.86 7.18
N LEU A 289 -15.26 18.39 6.08
CA LEU A 289 -15.68 18.01 4.73
C LEU A 289 -15.52 16.51 4.45
N THR A 290 -14.35 15.94 4.72
CA THR A 290 -14.07 14.52 4.45
C THR A 290 -14.99 13.61 5.25
N LYS A 291 -15.28 13.97 6.51
CA LYS A 291 -16.22 13.24 7.36
C LYS A 291 -17.65 13.36 6.85
N PHE A 292 -18.05 14.56 6.40
CA PHE A 292 -19.37 14.78 5.78
C PHE A 292 -19.54 13.91 4.52
N VAL A 293 -18.57 13.92 3.61
CA VAL A 293 -18.64 13.14 2.36
C VAL A 293 -18.72 11.63 2.62
N LYS A 294 -18.10 11.13 3.70
CA LYS A 294 -18.23 9.73 4.17
C LYS A 294 -19.65 9.40 4.66
N CYS A 295 -20.40 10.39 5.14
CA CYS A 295 -21.76 10.19 5.66
C CYS A 295 -22.83 10.19 4.56
N VAL A 296 -22.54 10.60 3.35
CA VAL A 296 -23.48 10.72 2.24
C VAL A 296 -23.85 9.35 1.69
N ASN A 297 -25.14 9.10 1.50
CA ASN A 297 -25.58 7.95 0.74
C ASN A 297 -25.74 8.30 -0.74
N TRP A 298 -24.67 8.12 -1.51
CA TRP A 298 -24.60 8.44 -2.93
C TRP A 298 -25.57 7.66 -3.83
N LYS A 299 -26.30 6.68 -3.28
CA LYS A 299 -27.35 5.94 -4.01
C LYS A 299 -28.72 6.59 -3.88
N VAL A 300 -28.87 7.58 -3.02
CA VAL A 300 -30.12 8.32 -2.81
C VAL A 300 -30.01 9.67 -3.50
N ALA A 301 -30.71 9.85 -4.62
CA ALA A 301 -30.64 11.06 -5.44
C ALA A 301 -30.89 12.38 -4.69
N GLY A 302 -31.69 12.34 -3.62
CA GLY A 302 -31.94 13.51 -2.76
C GLY A 302 -30.73 13.88 -1.89
N GLU A 303 -30.05 12.88 -1.30
CA GLU A 303 -28.83 13.10 -0.52
C GLU A 303 -27.66 13.51 -1.43
N GLU A 304 -27.52 12.86 -2.59
CA GLU A 304 -26.50 13.18 -3.59
C GLU A 304 -26.60 14.65 -4.04
N ARG A 305 -27.80 15.09 -4.48
CA ARG A 305 -28.01 16.47 -4.90
C ARG A 305 -27.63 17.47 -3.82
N GLN A 306 -28.12 17.23 -2.59
CA GLN A 306 -27.83 18.12 -1.48
C GLN A 306 -26.33 18.10 -1.10
N ALA A 307 -25.68 16.95 -1.17
CA ALA A 307 -24.25 16.84 -0.91
C ALA A 307 -23.42 17.63 -1.94
N LEU A 308 -23.80 17.59 -3.22
CA LEU A 308 -23.13 18.36 -4.27
C LEU A 308 -23.34 19.87 -4.11
N GLU A 309 -24.55 20.31 -3.72
CA GLU A 309 -24.81 21.72 -3.36
C GLU A 309 -23.93 22.15 -2.15
N MET A 310 -23.86 21.31 -1.13
CA MET A 310 -23.05 21.56 0.06
C MET A 310 -21.55 21.59 -0.24
N LEU A 311 -21.08 20.72 -1.13
CA LEU A 311 -19.67 20.67 -1.54
C LEU A 311 -19.19 21.98 -2.16
N ALA A 312 -20.06 22.64 -2.95
CA ALA A 312 -19.78 23.95 -3.56
C ALA A 312 -19.77 25.10 -2.53
N LEU A 313 -20.52 24.97 -1.44
CA LEU A 313 -20.66 25.98 -0.38
C LEU A 313 -19.70 25.75 0.80
N TRP A 314 -19.07 24.57 0.88
CA TRP A 314 -18.22 24.22 2.02
C TRP A 314 -16.95 25.05 2.06
N ALA A 315 -16.51 25.40 3.29
CA ALA A 315 -15.20 26.04 3.48
C ALA A 315 -14.11 25.17 2.84
N PRO A 316 -13.37 25.71 1.85
CA PRO A 316 -12.47 24.90 1.05
C PRO A 316 -11.35 24.28 1.91
N PRO A 317 -11.17 22.94 1.90
CA PRO A 317 -10.09 22.28 2.61
C PRO A 317 -8.74 22.65 1.99
N ASP A 318 -7.68 22.46 2.74
CA ASP A 318 -6.34 22.62 2.23
C ASP A 318 -6.03 21.50 1.22
N PRO A 319 -5.13 21.73 0.23
CA PRO A 319 -4.80 20.69 -0.76
C PRO A 319 -4.38 19.34 -0.14
N GLU A 320 -3.71 19.39 1.01
CA GLU A 320 -3.27 18.20 1.76
C GLU A 320 -4.44 17.36 2.29
N ASP A 321 -5.52 18.01 2.73
CA ASP A 321 -6.74 17.34 3.20
C ASP A 321 -7.55 16.76 2.02
N ALA A 322 -7.43 17.35 0.81
CA ALA A 322 -8.09 16.86 -0.38
C ALA A 322 -7.56 15.49 -0.86
N LEU A 323 -6.35 15.09 -0.47
CA LEU A 323 -5.78 13.78 -0.79
C LEU A 323 -6.65 12.63 -0.25
N GLU A 324 -7.31 12.81 0.90
CA GLU A 324 -8.22 11.81 1.45
C GLU A 324 -9.36 11.47 0.47
N LEU A 325 -9.87 12.49 -0.24
CA LEU A 325 -10.98 12.34 -1.19
C LEU A 325 -10.60 11.60 -2.49
N LEU A 326 -9.32 11.34 -2.73
CA LEU A 326 -8.83 10.52 -3.84
C LEU A 326 -8.66 9.04 -3.48
N GLY A 327 -8.89 8.68 -2.23
CA GLY A 327 -8.78 7.30 -1.77
C GLY A 327 -9.91 6.39 -2.28
N PRO A 328 -9.77 5.07 -2.08
CA PRO A 328 -10.72 4.05 -2.59
C PRO A 328 -12.13 4.17 -1.98
N ALA A 329 -12.28 4.84 -0.84
CA ALA A 329 -13.58 5.06 -0.20
C ALA A 329 -14.47 6.06 -0.95
N PHE A 330 -13.89 6.88 -1.82
CA PHE A 330 -14.58 7.96 -2.52
C PHE A 330 -14.64 7.68 -4.02
N THR A 331 -15.70 7.01 -4.44
CA THR A 331 -15.91 6.60 -5.85
C THR A 331 -16.72 7.60 -6.67
N HIS A 332 -17.34 8.61 -6.03
CA HIS A 332 -18.19 9.57 -6.72
C HIS A 332 -17.36 10.58 -7.53
N THR A 333 -17.60 10.66 -8.82
CA THR A 333 -16.80 11.47 -9.76
C THR A 333 -16.74 12.96 -9.41
N ALA A 334 -17.85 13.56 -8.93
CA ALA A 334 -17.87 14.97 -8.53
C ALA A 334 -17.01 15.24 -7.28
N VAL A 335 -16.92 14.29 -6.35
CA VAL A 335 -16.07 14.41 -5.15
C VAL A 335 -14.58 14.38 -5.56
N ARG A 336 -14.22 13.44 -6.44
CA ARG A 336 -12.85 13.32 -6.94
C ARG A 336 -12.45 14.56 -7.75
N ARG A 337 -13.34 15.04 -8.60
CA ARG A 337 -13.16 16.30 -9.36
C ARG A 337 -12.94 17.49 -8.42
N TYR A 338 -13.73 17.59 -7.36
CA TYR A 338 -13.54 18.64 -6.35
C TYR A 338 -12.16 18.54 -5.69
N ALA A 339 -11.72 17.32 -5.32
CA ALA A 339 -10.38 17.10 -4.76
C ALA A 339 -9.27 17.54 -5.72
N ILE A 340 -9.40 17.24 -7.00
CA ILE A 340 -8.44 17.65 -8.05
C ILE A 340 -8.39 19.18 -8.18
N THR A 341 -9.55 19.84 -8.14
CA THR A 341 -9.61 21.32 -8.15
C THR A 341 -8.87 21.92 -6.96
N ARG A 342 -8.94 21.29 -5.79
CA ARG A 342 -8.17 21.73 -4.61
C ARG A 342 -6.67 21.48 -4.79
N LEU A 343 -6.27 20.29 -5.26
CA LEU A 343 -4.87 19.95 -5.54
C LEU A 343 -4.23 20.84 -6.62
N ASN A 344 -5.02 21.34 -7.56
CA ASN A 344 -4.52 22.27 -8.59
C ASN A 344 -4.00 23.59 -8.01
N GLN A 345 -4.36 23.92 -6.77
CA GLN A 345 -3.86 25.10 -6.06
C GLN A 345 -2.54 24.84 -5.34
N ALA A 346 -2.11 23.57 -5.24
CA ALA A 346 -0.82 23.22 -4.65
C ALA A 346 0.34 23.63 -5.58
N PRO A 347 1.44 24.18 -5.01
CA PRO A 347 2.65 24.42 -5.78
C PRO A 347 3.29 23.09 -6.24
N ASP A 348 4.09 23.16 -7.31
CA ASP A 348 4.73 21.96 -7.86
C ASP A 348 5.65 21.25 -6.85
N ASP A 349 6.32 22.00 -5.97
CA ASP A 349 7.18 21.46 -4.91
C ASP A 349 6.41 20.65 -3.86
N ASP A 350 5.14 20.97 -3.62
CA ASP A 350 4.28 20.18 -2.73
C ASP A 350 3.75 18.96 -3.49
N LEU A 351 3.33 19.11 -4.77
CA LEU A 351 2.88 18.01 -5.61
C LEU A 351 3.95 16.94 -5.79
N MET A 352 5.23 17.34 -5.87
CA MET A 352 6.35 16.39 -5.95
C MET A 352 6.40 15.43 -4.75
N LEU A 353 6.06 15.90 -3.56
CA LEU A 353 6.03 15.08 -2.34
C LEU A 353 4.84 14.12 -2.30
N TYR A 354 3.82 14.32 -3.15
CA TYR A 354 2.62 13.47 -3.22
C TYR A 354 2.55 12.67 -4.52
N LEU A 355 3.43 12.93 -5.49
CA LEU A 355 3.31 12.43 -6.86
C LEU A 355 3.26 10.90 -6.93
N LEU A 356 4.08 10.20 -6.15
CA LEU A 356 4.08 8.74 -6.10
C LEU A 356 2.69 8.20 -5.69
N GLN A 357 2.10 8.78 -4.65
CA GLN A 357 0.77 8.42 -4.15
C GLN A 357 -0.34 8.81 -5.12
N LEU A 358 -0.20 9.95 -5.79
CA LEU A 358 -1.16 10.38 -6.81
C LEU A 358 -1.15 9.47 -8.03
N VAL A 359 0.02 8.95 -8.43
CA VAL A 359 0.12 7.92 -9.47
C VAL A 359 -0.58 6.63 -9.04
N GLN A 360 -0.44 6.21 -7.79
CA GLN A 360 -1.19 5.06 -7.26
C GLN A 360 -2.70 5.32 -7.19
N ALA A 361 -3.12 6.54 -6.90
CA ALA A 361 -4.54 6.93 -6.83
C ALA A 361 -5.26 6.88 -8.19
N LEU A 362 -4.54 6.80 -9.31
CA LEU A 362 -5.11 6.57 -10.64
C LEU A 362 -5.91 5.26 -10.71
N LYS A 363 -5.57 4.25 -9.91
CA LYS A 363 -6.29 2.96 -9.82
C LYS A 363 -7.77 3.12 -9.43
N TYR A 364 -8.10 4.22 -8.77
CA TYR A 364 -9.44 4.51 -8.25
C TYR A 364 -10.25 5.43 -9.17
N GLU A 365 -9.68 5.84 -10.31
CA GLU A 365 -10.38 6.63 -11.34
C GLU A 365 -11.31 5.77 -12.20
N ASP A 366 -12.26 6.43 -12.86
CA ASP A 366 -13.11 5.80 -13.86
C ASP A 366 -12.32 5.54 -15.15
N PHE A 367 -11.91 4.28 -15.35
CA PHE A 367 -11.11 3.88 -16.49
C PHE A 367 -11.83 4.09 -17.83
N GLU A 368 -13.14 3.96 -17.89
CA GLU A 368 -13.92 4.19 -19.13
C GLU A 368 -13.89 5.67 -19.52
N SER A 369 -13.85 6.57 -18.55
CA SER A 369 -13.67 8.02 -18.83
C SER A 369 -12.27 8.30 -19.37
N ILE A 370 -11.23 7.72 -18.80
CA ILE A 370 -9.85 7.84 -19.29
C ILE A 370 -9.71 7.28 -20.71
N LYS A 371 -10.30 6.11 -21.01
CA LYS A 371 -10.34 5.55 -22.37
C LYS A 371 -11.01 6.48 -23.38
N ARG A 372 -12.14 7.07 -23.02
CA ARG A 372 -12.85 8.02 -23.89
C ARG A 372 -11.99 9.24 -24.18
N ALA A 373 -11.34 9.82 -23.16
CA ALA A 373 -10.41 10.94 -23.34
C ALA A 373 -9.24 10.57 -24.28
N HIS A 374 -8.66 9.38 -24.11
CA HIS A 374 -7.60 8.86 -24.99
C HIS A 374 -8.07 8.72 -26.46
N GLN A 375 -9.27 8.19 -26.69
CA GLN A 375 -9.84 8.05 -28.03
C GLN A 375 -10.08 9.40 -28.72
N ILE A 376 -10.47 10.43 -27.96
CA ILE A 376 -10.61 11.79 -28.45
C ILE A 376 -9.25 12.31 -28.92
N LEU A 377 -8.21 12.20 -28.10
CA LEU A 377 -6.84 12.62 -28.47
C LEU A 377 -6.30 11.90 -29.70
N ILE A 378 -6.61 10.60 -29.89
CA ILE A 378 -6.22 9.85 -31.10
C ILE A 378 -6.93 10.42 -32.34
N LYS A 379 -8.23 10.69 -32.25
CA LYS A 379 -9.00 11.25 -33.37
C LYS A 379 -8.51 12.65 -33.75
N GLU A 380 -8.24 13.51 -32.79
CA GLU A 380 -7.69 14.85 -33.03
C GLU A 380 -6.33 14.75 -33.78
N LYS A 381 -5.46 13.82 -33.36
CA LYS A 381 -4.19 13.56 -34.04
C LYS A 381 -4.36 13.06 -35.48
N GLU A 382 -5.36 12.23 -35.74
CA GLU A 382 -5.66 11.73 -37.08
C GLU A 382 -6.18 12.86 -37.98
N THR A 383 -7.07 13.73 -37.45
CA THR A 383 -7.61 14.89 -38.16
C THR A 383 -6.50 15.89 -38.51
N GLU A 384 -5.60 16.22 -37.59
CA GLU A 384 -4.45 17.11 -37.85
C GLU A 384 -3.49 16.55 -38.91
N LYS A 385 -3.31 15.22 -38.98
CA LYS A 385 -2.50 14.58 -40.02
C LYS A 385 -3.15 14.72 -41.38
N VAL A 386 -4.46 14.54 -41.47
CA VAL A 386 -5.22 14.68 -42.71
C VAL A 386 -5.15 16.13 -43.19
N GLU A 387 -5.37 17.11 -42.29
CA GLU A 387 -5.29 18.54 -42.61
C GLU A 387 -3.88 19.00 -43.05
N LYS A 388 -2.82 18.40 -42.50
CA LYS A 388 -1.45 18.65 -42.92
C LYS A 388 -1.18 18.04 -44.30
N LEU A 389 -1.67 16.82 -44.54
CA LEU A 389 -1.55 16.16 -45.84
C LEU A 389 -2.31 16.93 -46.93
N ASP A 390 -3.50 17.44 -46.63
CA ASP A 390 -4.28 18.25 -47.55
C ASP A 390 -3.59 19.62 -47.85
N ARG A 391 -2.95 20.24 -46.85
CA ARG A 391 -2.15 21.46 -47.06
C ARG A 391 -0.90 21.19 -47.89
N ASP A 392 -0.17 20.08 -47.68
CA ASP A 392 1.00 19.70 -48.44
C ASP A 392 0.63 19.32 -49.89
N ILE A 393 -0.55 18.77 -50.12
CA ILE A 393 -1.11 18.51 -51.48
C ILE A 393 -1.48 19.81 -52.18
N GLN A 394 -2.10 20.80 -51.48
CA GLN A 394 -2.42 22.11 -52.04
C GLN A 394 -1.21 22.98 -52.33
N ILE A 395 -0.09 22.83 -51.63
CA ILE A 395 1.18 23.54 -51.87
C ILE A 395 1.87 23.00 -53.12
N ASN A 396 1.70 21.74 -53.51
CA ASN A 396 2.29 21.14 -54.68
C ASN A 396 1.53 21.47 -55.97
N ASP A 397 0.28 21.97 -55.91
CA ASP A 397 -0.51 22.32 -57.07
C ASP A 397 -0.52 23.83 -57.40
N SER A 398 0.15 24.68 -56.58
CA SER A 398 0.21 26.14 -56.87
C SER A 398 1.64 26.66 -56.92
N SER A 399 2.26 26.45 -58.07
CA SER A 399 3.45 27.23 -58.50
C SER A 399 3.02 28.55 -59.13
N SER A 400 2.82 29.62 -58.33
CA SER A 400 3.03 30.97 -58.78
C SER A 400 2.95 31.98 -57.61
N ILE A 401 4.04 32.59 -57.32
CA ILE A 401 4.38 33.90 -56.76
C ILE A 401 3.21 34.75 -56.22
N ALA A 402 3.21 34.98 -54.90
CA ALA A 402 2.89 36.31 -54.31
C ALA A 402 3.57 36.43 -52.92
N VAL A 403 4.50 37.39 -52.88
CA VAL A 403 5.10 37.89 -51.64
C VAL A 403 4.03 38.75 -50.93
N THR A 404 3.58 38.34 -49.76
CA THR A 404 2.94 39.21 -48.78
C THR A 404 3.41 38.88 -47.39
N THR A 405 4.10 39.86 -46.86
CA THR A 405 4.43 40.01 -45.43
C THR A 405 3.18 39.90 -44.58
N SER A 406 3.12 38.91 -43.71
CA SER A 406 2.20 38.90 -42.59
C SER A 406 2.91 38.50 -41.33
N SER A 407 2.87 39.42 -40.39
CA SER A 407 3.23 39.41 -39.00
C SER A 407 3.05 38.06 -38.30
N GLU A 408 4.08 37.67 -37.65
CA GLU A 408 4.11 36.62 -36.61
C GLU A 408 3.01 36.94 -35.57
N SER A 409 1.98 36.13 -35.51
CA SER A 409 1.18 35.96 -34.29
C SER A 409 1.66 34.71 -33.58
N GLU A 410 2.64 34.87 -32.72
CA GLU A 410 2.85 33.98 -31.60
C GLU A 410 1.57 34.00 -30.76
N ASN A 411 0.81 32.94 -30.78
CA ASN A 411 -0.06 32.44 -29.72
C ASN A 411 -0.93 31.29 -30.25
N GLY A 412 -0.32 30.15 -30.56
CA GLY A 412 -0.98 28.86 -30.52
C GLY A 412 -1.11 28.44 -29.04
N GLN A 413 -1.83 29.20 -28.25
CA GLN A 413 -2.32 28.71 -26.97
C GLN A 413 -3.36 27.62 -27.26
N PHE A 414 -2.95 26.35 -27.16
CA PHE A 414 -3.86 25.29 -26.84
C PHE A 414 -4.51 25.66 -25.49
N SER A 415 -5.61 26.40 -25.52
CA SER A 415 -6.46 26.58 -24.36
C SER A 415 -7.16 25.24 -24.15
N ILE A 416 -6.56 24.35 -23.36
CA ILE A 416 -7.33 23.28 -22.72
C ILE A 416 -8.44 24.01 -21.97
N ASN A 417 -9.67 23.87 -22.43
CA ASN A 417 -10.86 24.38 -21.74
C ASN A 417 -10.71 23.99 -20.27
N GLN A 418 -10.84 24.94 -19.35
CA GLN A 418 -10.76 24.69 -17.91
C GLN A 418 -11.76 23.61 -17.44
N ASP A 419 -12.79 23.33 -18.23
CA ASP A 419 -13.75 22.24 -18.03
C ASP A 419 -13.18 20.85 -18.38
N SER A 420 -12.02 20.73 -19.05
CA SER A 420 -11.40 19.45 -19.42
C SER A 420 -10.45 18.88 -18.36
N LEU A 421 -10.12 19.64 -17.33
CA LEU A 421 -9.38 19.16 -16.14
C LEU A 421 -10.31 18.34 -15.22
N MET A 422 -10.87 17.26 -15.74
CA MET A 422 -11.98 16.57 -15.07
C MET A 422 -11.57 15.34 -14.29
N ASP A 423 -10.40 14.75 -14.56
CA ASP A 423 -9.90 13.55 -13.88
C ASP A 423 -8.45 13.70 -13.42
N LEU A 424 -8.01 12.79 -12.54
CA LEU A 424 -6.67 12.81 -11.97
C LEU A 424 -5.59 12.58 -13.04
N ALA A 425 -5.85 11.77 -14.06
CA ALA A 425 -4.90 11.51 -15.13
C ALA A 425 -4.63 12.76 -15.95
N SER A 426 -5.68 13.45 -16.39
CA SER A 426 -5.58 14.72 -17.16
C SER A 426 -4.89 15.82 -16.34
N PHE A 427 -5.20 15.91 -15.05
CA PHE A 427 -4.54 16.85 -14.13
C PHE A 427 -3.01 16.59 -14.03
N LEU A 428 -2.62 15.34 -13.76
CA LEU A 428 -1.20 14.97 -13.62
C LEU A 428 -0.44 15.15 -14.92
N ILE A 429 -1.03 14.74 -16.06
CA ILE A 429 -0.44 14.92 -17.38
C ILE A 429 -0.21 16.42 -17.67
N THR A 430 -1.20 17.26 -17.42
CA THR A 430 -1.11 18.71 -17.68
C THR A 430 0.00 19.35 -16.85
N ARG A 431 0.05 19.06 -15.53
CA ARG A 431 1.10 19.58 -14.64
C ARG A 431 2.48 19.05 -15.03
N ALA A 432 2.60 17.77 -15.39
CA ALA A 432 3.84 17.18 -15.88
C ALA A 432 4.29 17.78 -17.23
N CYS A 433 3.36 18.08 -18.14
CA CYS A 433 3.71 18.80 -19.38
C CYS A 433 4.26 20.20 -19.12
N GLN A 434 3.88 20.87 -18.05
CA GLN A 434 4.32 22.23 -17.71
C GLN A 434 5.65 22.27 -16.94
N ASN A 435 5.96 21.27 -16.13
CA ASN A 435 7.13 21.21 -15.24
C ASN A 435 8.06 20.04 -15.60
N THR A 436 9.35 20.30 -15.77
CA THR A 436 10.34 19.29 -16.21
C THR A 436 10.59 18.24 -15.13
N THR A 437 10.65 18.64 -13.87
CA THR A 437 10.90 17.75 -12.73
C THR A 437 9.69 16.84 -12.51
N LEU A 438 8.47 17.38 -12.55
CA LEU A 438 7.25 16.59 -12.49
C LEU A 438 7.15 15.60 -13.66
N ALA A 439 7.47 16.03 -14.89
CA ALA A 439 7.47 15.15 -16.08
C ALA A 439 8.40 13.95 -15.90
N ASN A 440 9.59 14.20 -15.40
CA ASN A 440 10.62 13.17 -15.18
C ASN A 440 10.12 12.11 -14.20
N TYR A 441 9.70 12.50 -13.01
CA TYR A 441 9.26 11.54 -11.98
C TYR A 441 7.93 10.88 -12.34
N PHE A 442 6.99 11.63 -12.96
CA PHE A 442 5.73 11.07 -13.45
C PHE A 442 5.97 9.97 -14.49
N TYR A 443 6.89 10.20 -15.45
CA TYR A 443 7.26 9.20 -16.45
C TYR A 443 7.82 7.93 -15.80
N TRP A 444 8.77 8.05 -14.87
CA TRP A 444 9.41 6.89 -14.26
C TRP A 444 8.47 6.14 -13.30
N TYR A 445 7.61 6.83 -12.56
CA TYR A 445 6.61 6.19 -11.72
C TYR A 445 5.58 5.42 -12.55
N LEU A 446 5.10 5.99 -13.65
CA LEU A 446 4.22 5.30 -14.59
C LEU A 446 4.90 4.11 -15.27
N SER A 447 6.18 4.26 -15.67
CA SER A 447 6.95 3.20 -16.36
C SER A 447 6.99 1.92 -15.54
N ILE A 448 7.15 2.02 -14.21
CA ILE A 448 7.17 0.88 -13.30
C ILE A 448 5.80 0.18 -13.25
N GLU A 449 4.71 0.94 -13.21
CA GLU A 449 3.36 0.39 -13.18
C GLU A 449 2.94 -0.25 -14.53
N CYS A 450 3.60 0.15 -15.64
CA CYS A 450 3.42 -0.45 -16.96
C CYS A 450 4.23 -1.73 -17.18
N GLU A 451 5.25 -2.03 -16.35
CA GLU A 451 6.09 -3.22 -16.49
C GLU A 451 5.31 -4.53 -16.27
N ASP A 452 5.70 -5.57 -17.06
CA ASP A 452 5.30 -6.93 -16.77
C ASP A 452 6.06 -7.45 -15.55
N GLN A 453 5.35 -7.83 -14.51
CA GLN A 453 5.98 -8.50 -13.39
C GLN A 453 6.44 -9.89 -13.85
N SER A 454 7.74 -10.09 -13.80
CA SER A 454 8.42 -11.30 -14.31
C SER A 454 8.24 -12.54 -13.43
N ASP A 455 7.58 -12.39 -12.28
CA ASP A 455 7.24 -13.51 -11.41
C ASP A 455 5.85 -14.04 -11.77
N PRO A 456 5.74 -15.30 -12.30
CA PRO A 456 4.47 -15.89 -12.70
C PRO A 456 3.44 -15.95 -11.56
N SER A 457 3.89 -16.03 -10.31
CA SER A 457 3.01 -16.08 -9.14
C SER A 457 2.37 -14.74 -8.82
N ILE A 458 3.02 -13.65 -9.17
CA ILE A 458 2.56 -12.27 -8.97
C ILE A 458 1.86 -11.75 -10.23
N SER A 459 2.35 -12.11 -11.41
CA SER A 459 1.75 -11.76 -12.70
C SER A 459 0.33 -12.32 -12.85
N ALA A 460 0.05 -13.51 -12.32
CA ALA A 460 -1.28 -14.10 -12.32
C ALA A 460 -2.30 -13.37 -11.42
N LYS A 461 -1.84 -12.47 -10.53
CA LYS A 461 -2.67 -11.66 -9.62
C LYS A 461 -2.79 -10.20 -10.07
N GLN A 462 -2.03 -9.78 -11.07
CA GLN A 462 -2.09 -8.42 -11.57
C GLN A 462 -3.39 -8.20 -12.35
N ASP A 463 -4.16 -7.22 -11.93
CA ASP A 463 -5.38 -6.83 -12.64
C ASP A 463 -4.99 -6.25 -14.00
N THR A 464 -5.31 -6.98 -15.07
CA THR A 464 -5.02 -6.58 -16.46
C THR A 464 -5.66 -5.23 -16.82
N ARG A 465 -6.80 -4.91 -16.21
CA ARG A 465 -7.50 -3.63 -16.38
C ARG A 465 -6.70 -2.45 -15.82
N VAL A 466 -6.08 -2.62 -14.65
CA VAL A 466 -5.24 -1.59 -14.04
C VAL A 466 -4.00 -1.34 -14.88
N LYS A 467 -3.36 -2.39 -15.40
CA LYS A 467 -2.22 -2.26 -16.30
C LYS A 467 -2.59 -1.56 -17.61
N GLU A 468 -3.72 -1.93 -18.20
CA GLU A 468 -4.24 -1.27 -19.40
C GLU A 468 -4.48 0.24 -19.14
N MET A 469 -4.99 0.58 -17.97
CA MET A 469 -5.18 1.98 -17.56
C MET A 469 -3.84 2.73 -17.52
N TYR A 470 -2.80 2.18 -16.85
CA TYR A 470 -1.49 2.85 -16.80
C TYR A 470 -0.85 3.00 -18.18
N ASN A 471 -0.95 1.98 -19.04
CA ASN A 471 -0.48 2.07 -20.43
C ASN A 471 -1.24 3.17 -21.21
N THR A 472 -2.55 3.30 -20.99
CA THR A 472 -3.37 4.35 -21.59
C THR A 472 -2.92 5.73 -21.12
N VAL A 473 -2.70 5.94 -19.82
CA VAL A 473 -2.21 7.21 -19.25
C VAL A 473 -0.81 7.55 -19.78
N MET A 474 0.10 6.57 -19.87
CA MET A 474 1.44 6.76 -20.46
C MET A 474 1.35 7.17 -21.92
N SER A 475 0.44 6.54 -22.69
CA SER A 475 0.19 6.90 -24.09
C SER A 475 -0.32 8.33 -24.20
N MET A 476 -1.33 8.72 -23.39
CA MET A 476 -1.86 10.08 -23.37
C MET A 476 -0.78 11.11 -23.05
N PHE A 477 0.05 10.84 -22.02
CA PHE A 477 1.15 11.73 -21.65
C PHE A 477 2.16 11.90 -22.80
N SER A 478 2.58 10.79 -23.43
CA SER A 478 3.49 10.84 -24.58
C SER A 478 2.89 11.59 -25.79
N MET A 479 1.58 11.44 -26.03
CA MET A 479 0.86 12.15 -27.09
C MET A 479 0.78 13.65 -26.82
N MET A 480 0.40 14.04 -25.60
CA MET A 480 0.33 15.46 -25.18
C MET A 480 1.68 16.16 -25.33
N LEU A 481 2.78 15.51 -24.92
CA LEU A 481 4.15 16.03 -25.11
C LEU A 481 4.51 16.15 -26.59
N ALA A 482 4.06 15.23 -27.45
CA ALA A 482 4.35 15.23 -28.87
C ALA A 482 3.58 16.32 -29.66
N GLN A 483 2.35 16.62 -29.24
CA GLN A 483 1.46 17.60 -29.86
C GLN A 483 1.67 19.03 -29.34
N GLY A 484 2.33 19.16 -28.19
CA GLY A 484 2.56 20.45 -27.55
C GLY A 484 3.62 21.31 -28.25
N ASN A 485 3.98 22.39 -27.58
CA ASN A 485 5.00 23.35 -28.05
C ASN A 485 6.42 22.72 -28.09
N ALA A 486 7.37 23.46 -28.66
CA ALA A 486 8.77 23.00 -28.79
C ALA A 486 9.40 22.56 -27.44
N ILE A 487 9.02 23.20 -26.32
CA ILE A 487 9.50 22.85 -24.98
C ILE A 487 9.00 21.46 -24.58
N TRP A 488 7.71 21.16 -24.82
CA TRP A 488 7.11 19.85 -24.52
C TRP A 488 7.70 18.75 -25.40
N GLN A 489 7.91 19.00 -26.70
CA GLN A 489 8.53 18.06 -27.62
C GLN A 489 9.98 17.76 -27.20
N LYS A 490 10.74 18.79 -26.80
CA LYS A 490 12.09 18.62 -26.24
C LYS A 490 12.06 17.76 -24.95
N ARG A 491 11.10 17.99 -24.08
CA ARG A 491 10.91 17.20 -22.85
C ARG A 491 10.63 15.73 -23.16
N ARG A 492 9.78 15.46 -24.15
CA ARG A 492 9.56 14.10 -24.67
C ARG A 492 10.85 13.45 -25.18
N ALA A 493 11.65 14.17 -25.97
CA ALA A 493 12.92 13.66 -26.46
C ALA A 493 13.88 13.31 -25.32
N PHE A 494 13.98 14.14 -24.30
CA PHE A 494 14.81 13.87 -23.12
C PHE A 494 14.36 12.58 -22.39
N LEU A 495 13.08 12.38 -22.16
CA LEU A 495 12.57 11.16 -21.51
C LEU A 495 12.91 9.89 -22.33
N LEU A 496 12.81 9.95 -23.64
CA LEU A 496 13.20 8.85 -24.53
C LEU A 496 14.73 8.59 -24.49
N HIS A 497 15.55 9.63 -24.51
CA HIS A 497 16.99 9.50 -24.37
C HIS A 497 17.39 8.93 -23.00
N GLN A 498 16.75 9.35 -21.92
CA GLN A 498 16.95 8.75 -20.59
C GLN A 498 16.64 7.25 -20.59
N LYS A 499 15.54 6.84 -21.23
CA LYS A 499 15.17 5.42 -21.33
C LYS A 499 16.25 4.62 -22.08
N ILE A 500 16.70 5.12 -23.24
CA ILE A 500 17.76 4.47 -24.02
C ILE A 500 19.05 4.37 -23.19
N PHE A 501 19.43 5.45 -22.51
CA PHE A 501 20.61 5.48 -21.64
C PHE A 501 20.52 4.40 -20.53
N ILE A 502 19.40 4.31 -19.84
CA ILE A 502 19.20 3.32 -18.76
C ILE A 502 19.22 1.89 -19.32
N ASP A 503 18.56 1.63 -20.45
CA ASP A 503 18.56 0.31 -21.09
C ASP A 503 19.98 -0.15 -21.46
N GLN A 504 20.82 0.77 -21.97
CA GLN A 504 22.22 0.50 -22.27
C GLN A 504 23.08 0.31 -21.02
N LEU A 505 22.83 1.09 -19.96
CA LEU A 505 23.52 0.94 -18.68
C LEU A 505 23.19 -0.40 -18.03
N VAL A 506 21.94 -0.84 -18.10
CA VAL A 506 21.51 -2.17 -17.64
C VAL A 506 22.24 -3.27 -18.42
N ALA A 507 22.35 -3.13 -19.75
CA ALA A 507 23.08 -4.09 -20.58
C ALA A 507 24.57 -4.17 -20.19
N LEU A 508 25.20 -3.02 -19.93
CA LEU A 508 26.61 -2.93 -19.47
C LEU A 508 26.78 -3.62 -18.10
N VAL A 509 25.93 -3.30 -17.12
CA VAL A 509 26.02 -3.91 -15.77
C VAL A 509 25.78 -5.42 -15.81
N LYS A 510 24.89 -5.89 -16.68
CA LYS A 510 24.69 -7.33 -16.93
C LYS A 510 25.93 -7.98 -17.53
N ALA A 511 26.64 -7.31 -18.44
CA ALA A 511 27.90 -7.80 -18.99
C ALA A 511 29.00 -7.90 -17.92
N VAL A 512 29.13 -6.88 -17.07
CA VAL A 512 30.05 -6.90 -15.91
C VAL A 512 29.69 -8.03 -14.91
N ALA A 513 28.42 -8.25 -14.65
CA ALA A 513 27.98 -9.31 -13.72
C ALA A 513 28.36 -10.73 -14.21
N ARG A 514 28.34 -10.94 -15.53
CA ARG A 514 28.72 -12.23 -16.16
C ARG A 514 30.24 -12.50 -16.14
N GLU A 515 31.07 -11.46 -15.92
CA GLU A 515 32.53 -11.61 -15.85
C GLU A 515 32.89 -12.58 -14.69
N SER A 516 33.73 -13.56 -14.97
CA SER A 516 34.25 -14.50 -13.99
C SER A 516 35.35 -13.87 -13.14
N GLY A 517 35.34 -14.05 -11.85
CA GLY A 517 36.41 -13.62 -10.97
C GLY A 517 35.95 -12.74 -9.80
N ASN A 518 36.91 -12.17 -9.08
CA ASN A 518 36.67 -11.35 -7.91
C ASN A 518 36.18 -9.94 -8.26
N ARG A 519 35.77 -9.18 -7.23
CA ARG A 519 35.25 -7.80 -7.37
C ARG A 519 36.24 -6.89 -8.12
N LYS A 520 37.56 -7.02 -7.91
CA LYS A 520 38.57 -6.20 -8.57
C LYS A 520 38.50 -6.39 -10.09
N LYS A 521 38.51 -7.64 -10.55
CA LYS A 521 38.41 -7.97 -11.98
C LYS A 521 37.11 -7.43 -12.62
N LYS A 522 35.99 -7.56 -11.89
CA LYS A 522 34.70 -6.98 -12.33
C LYS A 522 34.74 -5.46 -12.39
N THR A 523 35.39 -4.79 -11.42
CA THR A 523 35.58 -3.33 -11.46
C THR A 523 36.44 -2.89 -12.65
N ASP A 524 37.52 -3.61 -12.91
CA ASP A 524 38.38 -3.32 -14.07
C ASP A 524 37.60 -3.52 -15.39
N ARG A 525 36.77 -4.58 -15.47
CA ARG A 525 35.86 -4.78 -16.61
C ARG A 525 34.85 -3.66 -16.77
N LEU A 526 34.25 -3.18 -15.66
CA LEU A 526 33.35 -2.03 -15.66
C LEU A 526 34.02 -0.79 -16.27
N ARG A 527 35.24 -0.48 -15.83
CA ARG A 527 36.01 0.68 -16.31
C ARG A 527 36.31 0.58 -17.78
N VAL A 528 36.76 -0.58 -18.26
CA VAL A 528 37.02 -0.83 -19.68
C VAL A 528 35.76 -0.59 -20.52
N LEU A 529 34.62 -1.17 -20.12
CA LEU A 529 33.35 -1.02 -20.85
C LEU A 529 32.82 0.41 -20.84
N LEU A 530 33.13 1.20 -19.81
CA LEU A 530 32.78 2.62 -19.75
C LEU A 530 33.70 3.52 -20.59
N ALA A 531 34.99 3.15 -20.72
CA ALA A 531 36.00 3.96 -21.43
C ALA A 531 35.97 3.77 -22.95
N ASP A 532 35.84 2.53 -23.41
CA ASP A 532 35.88 2.21 -24.82
C ASP A 532 34.46 2.04 -25.40
N PRO A 533 34.15 2.71 -26.52
CA PRO A 533 32.88 2.51 -27.21
C PRO A 533 32.82 1.09 -27.81
N ASP A 534 32.29 0.15 -27.02
CA ASP A 534 32.04 -1.21 -27.50
C ASP A 534 30.88 -1.17 -28.51
N PRO A 535 31.00 -1.74 -29.72
CA PRO A 535 29.93 -1.81 -30.69
C PRO A 535 28.66 -2.49 -30.20
N ALA A 536 28.77 -3.27 -29.13
CA ALA A 536 27.60 -3.90 -28.47
C ALA A 536 26.67 -2.89 -27.79
N PHE A 537 27.18 -1.68 -27.46
CA PHE A 537 26.39 -0.62 -26.85
C PHE A 537 26.15 0.51 -27.85
N LYS A 538 24.91 1.01 -27.86
CA LYS A 538 24.50 2.10 -28.77
C LYS A 538 24.90 3.49 -28.27
N ILE A 539 25.64 3.58 -27.15
CA ILE A 539 26.04 4.82 -26.49
C ILE A 539 27.51 4.73 -26.11
N ASN A 540 28.25 5.84 -26.30
CA ASN A 540 29.55 6.03 -25.68
C ASN A 540 29.34 6.59 -24.26
N PHE A 541 29.59 5.77 -23.24
CA PHE A 541 29.31 6.14 -21.83
C PHE A 541 30.24 7.24 -21.31
N SER A 542 31.43 7.42 -21.85
CA SER A 542 32.35 8.48 -21.43
C SER A 542 31.99 9.86 -22.02
N ASN A 543 31.26 9.89 -23.16
CA ASN A 543 30.83 11.12 -23.80
C ASN A 543 29.58 10.88 -24.65
N PHE A 544 28.42 11.35 -24.18
CA PHE A 544 27.14 11.25 -24.87
C PHE A 544 26.45 12.62 -24.95
N GLU A 545 25.43 12.75 -25.79
CA GLU A 545 24.58 13.94 -25.82
C GLU A 545 23.99 14.24 -24.44
N PRO A 546 24.08 15.51 -24.00
CA PRO A 546 23.57 15.88 -22.67
C PRO A 546 22.13 15.51 -22.47
N ILE A 547 21.86 14.81 -21.37
CA ILE A 547 20.49 14.45 -20.95
C ILE A 547 20.27 14.90 -19.50
N PRO A 548 19.05 15.34 -19.15
CA PRO A 548 18.69 15.53 -17.74
C PRO A 548 18.85 14.19 -16.99
N PHE A 549 19.51 14.23 -15.83
CA PHE A 549 19.77 13.01 -15.09
C PHE A 549 18.46 12.47 -14.47
N PRO A 550 18.07 11.21 -14.70
CA PRO A 550 16.80 10.68 -14.21
C PRO A 550 16.59 10.84 -12.71
N LEU A 551 17.66 10.65 -11.91
CA LEU A 551 17.61 10.81 -10.45
C LEU A 551 17.49 12.28 -10.02
N ASP A 552 18.01 13.21 -10.79
CA ASP A 552 18.00 14.65 -10.51
C ASP A 552 17.88 15.45 -11.83
N PRO A 553 16.67 15.68 -12.33
CA PRO A 553 16.46 16.27 -13.66
C PRO A 553 16.86 17.75 -13.77
N GLU A 554 17.20 18.40 -12.67
CA GLU A 554 17.78 19.75 -12.67
C GLU A 554 19.23 19.75 -13.16
N ILE A 555 19.89 18.59 -13.11
CA ILE A 555 21.27 18.39 -13.53
C ILE A 555 21.28 17.68 -14.88
N SER A 556 22.01 18.23 -15.86
CA SER A 556 22.26 17.57 -17.14
C SER A 556 23.63 16.91 -17.12
N ILE A 557 23.65 15.61 -17.47
CA ILE A 557 24.85 14.79 -17.53
C ILE A 557 25.27 14.56 -19.01
N LYS A 558 26.58 14.48 -19.27
CA LYS A 558 27.15 14.31 -20.59
C LYS A 558 28.17 13.15 -20.71
N GLY A 559 28.51 12.51 -19.60
CA GLY A 559 29.43 11.36 -19.58
C GLY A 559 29.55 10.74 -18.20
N ILE A 560 30.20 9.58 -18.14
CA ILE A 560 30.59 8.89 -16.90
C ILE A 560 32.13 8.84 -16.91
N ILE A 561 32.75 9.13 -15.76
CA ILE A 561 34.20 9.09 -15.57
C ILE A 561 34.61 7.63 -15.27
N PRO A 562 35.23 6.89 -16.21
CA PRO A 562 35.53 5.48 -16.06
C PRO A 562 36.46 5.15 -14.88
N GLU A 563 37.51 5.99 -14.67
CA GLU A 563 38.54 5.78 -13.65
C GLU A 563 37.94 5.84 -12.21
N LYS A 564 36.86 6.62 -12.04
CA LYS A 564 36.17 6.79 -10.73
C LYS A 564 35.08 5.75 -10.50
N ALA A 565 34.75 4.94 -11.50
CA ALA A 565 33.76 3.88 -11.36
C ALA A 565 34.29 2.74 -10.47
N SER A 566 33.42 2.25 -9.58
CA SER A 566 33.75 1.13 -8.68
C SER A 566 32.50 0.32 -8.31
N LEU A 567 32.71 -0.88 -7.78
CA LEU A 567 31.65 -1.75 -7.28
C LEU A 567 31.70 -1.83 -5.75
N PHE A 568 30.51 -1.75 -5.11
CA PHE A 568 30.40 -1.94 -3.66
C PHE A 568 30.63 -3.40 -3.27
N LYS A 569 31.01 -3.59 -2.01
CA LYS A 569 31.24 -4.91 -1.40
C LYS A 569 29.91 -5.46 -0.85
N SER A 570 29.01 -5.86 -1.72
CA SER A 570 27.74 -6.51 -1.34
C SER A 570 27.41 -7.65 -2.31
N ALA A 571 26.41 -8.46 -1.99
CA ALA A 571 26.01 -9.60 -2.82
C ALA A 571 25.60 -9.19 -4.25
N LEU A 572 24.93 -8.06 -4.42
CA LEU A 572 24.48 -7.52 -5.71
C LEU A 572 25.53 -6.63 -6.39
N MET A 573 26.65 -6.29 -5.71
CA MET A 573 27.71 -5.44 -6.21
C MET A 573 27.22 -4.15 -6.93
N PRO A 574 26.49 -3.26 -6.26
CA PRO A 574 26.03 -2.02 -6.89
C PRO A 574 27.20 -1.21 -7.47
N SER A 575 26.94 -0.52 -8.59
CA SER A 575 27.94 0.30 -9.26
C SER A 575 27.91 1.72 -8.72
N LYS A 576 29.02 2.21 -8.17
CA LYS A 576 29.25 3.64 -7.89
C LYS A 576 29.76 4.28 -9.15
N LEU A 577 29.00 5.24 -9.70
CA LEU A 577 29.29 5.93 -10.95
C LEU A 577 29.44 7.43 -10.69
N THR A 578 30.47 8.04 -11.26
CA THR A 578 30.69 9.49 -11.24
C THR A 578 30.32 10.06 -12.59
N PHE A 579 29.24 10.83 -12.62
CA PHE A 579 28.75 11.50 -13.83
C PHE A 579 29.38 12.86 -13.99
N LEU A 580 29.76 13.20 -15.21
CA LEU A 580 30.21 14.52 -15.58
C LEU A 580 29.02 15.37 -16.02
N THR A 581 28.81 16.48 -15.38
CA THR A 581 27.69 17.41 -15.62
C THR A 581 28.08 18.43 -16.74
N MET A 582 27.09 19.20 -17.20
CA MET A 582 27.30 20.20 -18.23
C MET A 582 28.26 21.31 -17.80
N ASP A 583 28.27 21.69 -16.56
CA ASP A 583 29.17 22.70 -15.94
C ASP A 583 30.55 22.11 -15.55
N ASN A 584 30.83 20.87 -15.95
CA ASN A 584 32.05 20.13 -15.61
C ASN A 584 32.19 19.79 -14.12
N SER A 585 31.14 19.89 -13.35
CA SER A 585 31.11 19.35 -11.98
C SER A 585 30.87 17.82 -12.01
N GLU A 586 31.03 17.20 -10.85
CA GLU A 586 30.84 15.77 -10.69
C GLU A 586 29.59 15.48 -9.87
N TYR A 587 28.76 14.59 -10.37
CA TYR A 587 27.63 14.06 -9.63
C TYR A 587 27.82 12.55 -9.42
N ILE A 588 27.78 12.11 -8.16
CA ILE A 588 28.01 10.70 -7.83
C ILE A 588 26.68 10.03 -7.52
N ALA A 589 26.41 8.92 -8.17
CA ALA A 589 25.24 8.10 -7.91
C ALA A 589 25.61 6.60 -7.86
N ILE A 590 24.76 5.85 -7.18
CA ILE A 590 24.82 4.39 -7.10
C ILE A 590 23.77 3.83 -8.04
N PHE A 591 24.16 2.97 -8.96
CA PHE A 591 23.24 2.20 -9.78
C PHE A 591 23.15 0.77 -9.24
N LYS A 592 21.96 0.37 -8.82
CA LYS A 592 21.66 -0.99 -8.37
C LYS A 592 20.92 -1.77 -9.46
N HIS A 593 21.33 -3.02 -9.67
CA HIS A 593 20.66 -3.96 -10.57
C HIS A 593 20.40 -5.28 -9.83
N GLY A 594 19.21 -5.83 -9.97
CA GLY A 594 18.75 -7.03 -9.25
C GLY A 594 18.08 -6.71 -7.91
N ASP A 595 17.84 -5.43 -7.60
CA ASP A 595 17.22 -4.94 -6.37
C ASP A 595 15.95 -4.12 -6.65
N ASP A 596 14.94 -4.26 -5.82
CA ASP A 596 13.69 -3.49 -5.90
C ASP A 596 13.77 -2.26 -5.01
N LEU A 597 13.92 -1.09 -5.63
CA LEU A 597 14.08 0.19 -4.93
C LEU A 597 12.76 0.93 -4.62
N ARG A 598 11.60 0.36 -4.96
CA ARG A 598 10.29 1.02 -4.76
C ARG A 598 10.01 1.30 -3.28
N GLN A 599 10.45 0.41 -2.40
CA GLN A 599 10.27 0.57 -0.95
C GLN A 599 11.20 1.66 -0.39
N ASP A 600 12.48 1.67 -0.78
CA ASP A 600 13.43 2.75 -0.43
C ASP A 600 12.93 4.11 -0.95
N GLN A 601 12.45 4.16 -2.19
CA GLN A 601 11.88 5.36 -2.80
C GLN A 601 10.71 5.92 -1.99
N LEU A 602 9.76 5.07 -1.57
CA LEU A 602 8.61 5.47 -0.76
C LEU A 602 9.06 6.03 0.60
N ILE A 603 9.98 5.34 1.27
CA ILE A 603 10.44 5.75 2.60
C ILE A 603 11.20 7.07 2.54
N LEU A 604 12.09 7.24 1.58
CA LEU A 604 12.86 8.49 1.44
C LEU A 604 12.00 9.67 1.02
N GLN A 605 11.00 9.45 0.16
CA GLN A 605 9.99 10.47 -0.12
C GLN A 605 9.21 10.85 1.15
N THR A 606 8.83 9.87 1.97
CA THR A 606 8.14 10.13 3.25
C THR A 606 9.05 10.87 4.24
N ILE A 607 10.35 10.54 4.30
CA ILE A 607 11.33 11.27 5.12
C ILE A 607 11.47 12.73 4.63
N ALA A 608 11.52 12.95 3.32
CA ALA A 608 11.57 14.31 2.74
C ALA A 608 10.31 15.14 3.09
N LEU A 609 9.14 14.51 3.05
CA LEU A 609 7.89 15.13 3.49
C LEU A 609 7.95 15.47 4.99
N MET A 610 8.34 14.53 5.84
CA MET A 610 8.45 14.75 7.29
C MET A 610 9.46 15.86 7.61
N ASP A 611 10.60 15.92 6.91
CA ASP A 611 11.57 17.01 7.05
C ASP A 611 10.95 18.37 6.71
N LYS A 612 10.20 18.45 5.60
CA LYS A 612 9.48 19.69 5.20
C LYS A 612 8.44 20.10 6.23
N LEU A 613 7.66 19.15 6.77
CA LEU A 613 6.66 19.41 7.81
C LEU A 613 7.29 19.90 9.11
N LEU A 614 8.38 19.28 9.55
CA LEU A 614 9.13 19.69 10.75
C LEU A 614 9.73 21.09 10.58
N ARG A 615 10.30 21.39 9.40
CA ARG A 615 10.82 22.74 9.09
C ARG A 615 9.73 23.82 9.05
N ARG A 616 8.52 23.50 8.58
CA ARG A 616 7.34 24.40 8.67
C ARG A 616 7.00 24.76 10.12
N GLU A 617 7.25 23.86 11.06
CA GLU A 617 7.09 24.06 12.52
C GLU A 617 8.37 24.63 13.19
N ASN A 618 9.29 25.20 12.40
CA ASN A 618 10.58 25.74 12.83
C ASN A 618 11.51 24.72 13.51
N LEU A 619 11.39 23.44 13.18
CA LEU A 619 12.24 22.38 13.70
C LEU A 619 13.12 21.80 12.57
N ASP A 620 14.37 22.23 12.49
CA ASP A 620 15.38 21.70 11.57
C ASP A 620 16.20 20.58 12.27
N LEU A 621 15.93 19.33 11.93
CA LEU A 621 16.60 18.16 12.48
C LEU A 621 17.79 17.68 11.62
N LYS A 622 18.29 18.47 10.69
CA LYS A 622 19.45 18.15 9.86
C LYS A 622 19.37 16.79 9.17
N LEU A 623 18.16 16.42 8.74
CA LEU A 623 17.92 15.17 8.04
C LEU A 623 18.61 15.14 6.68
N THR A 624 18.83 13.94 6.14
CA THR A 624 19.46 13.71 4.82
C THR A 624 18.55 12.84 3.96
N PRO A 625 17.43 13.37 3.45
CA PRO A 625 16.58 12.64 2.52
C PRO A 625 17.26 12.58 1.14
N TYR A 626 18.20 11.65 0.97
CA TYR A 626 18.87 11.46 -0.31
C TYR A 626 17.90 10.93 -1.38
N ARG A 627 18.19 11.27 -2.63
CA ARG A 627 17.30 10.91 -3.76
C ARG A 627 17.42 9.43 -4.08
N VAL A 628 16.27 8.80 -4.33
CA VAL A 628 16.15 7.43 -4.87
C VAL A 628 15.15 7.45 -6.00
N LEU A 629 15.49 6.80 -7.10
CA LEU A 629 14.58 6.59 -8.22
C LEU A 629 14.66 5.14 -8.68
N ALA A 630 13.59 4.39 -8.49
CA ALA A 630 13.39 3.13 -9.17
C ALA A 630 13.07 3.42 -10.65
N THR A 631 13.80 2.81 -11.54
CA THR A 631 13.59 2.91 -13.00
C THR A 631 13.01 1.64 -13.59
N SER A 632 12.91 0.60 -12.75
CA SER A 632 12.27 -0.69 -12.99
C SER A 632 12.04 -1.36 -11.64
N THR A 633 11.26 -2.43 -11.62
CA THR A 633 11.13 -3.32 -10.45
C THR A 633 12.45 -4.02 -10.06
N ARG A 634 13.50 -3.91 -10.87
CA ARG A 634 14.78 -4.62 -10.69
C ARG A 634 16.01 -3.73 -10.69
N HIS A 635 15.88 -2.46 -10.97
CA HIS A 635 17.03 -1.54 -11.03
C HIS A 635 16.61 -0.10 -10.80
N GLY A 636 17.58 0.72 -10.38
CA GLY A 636 17.38 2.15 -10.21
C GLY A 636 18.64 2.83 -9.67
N PHE A 637 18.49 4.12 -9.39
CA PHE A 637 19.54 4.99 -8.90
C PHE A 637 19.30 5.43 -7.48
N LEU A 638 20.41 5.60 -6.73
CA LEU A 638 20.45 6.26 -5.43
C LEU A 638 21.52 7.37 -5.48
N GLN A 639 21.21 8.51 -4.87
CA GLN A 639 22.20 9.57 -4.67
C GLN A 639 23.28 9.08 -3.71
N PHE A 640 24.54 9.26 -4.08
CA PHE A 640 25.65 8.96 -3.18
C PHE A 640 25.91 10.17 -2.25
N ILE A 641 25.85 9.94 -0.97
CA ILE A 641 26.23 10.91 0.06
C ILE A 641 27.58 10.48 0.64
N GLU A 642 28.56 11.37 0.62
CA GLU A 642 29.88 11.09 1.17
C GLU A 642 29.78 10.87 2.69
N SER A 643 30.03 9.65 3.09
CA SER A 643 29.77 9.18 4.46
C SER A 643 30.48 7.85 4.72
N THR A 644 30.58 7.50 5.98
CA THR A 644 31.17 6.23 6.45
C THR A 644 30.16 5.54 7.34
N THR A 645 30.07 4.21 7.31
CA THR A 645 29.19 3.47 8.20
C THR A 645 29.66 3.61 9.66
N VAL A 646 28.73 3.63 10.60
CA VAL A 646 29.08 3.69 12.03
C VAL A 646 29.95 2.49 12.42
N ALA A 647 29.69 1.31 11.81
CA ALA A 647 30.53 0.12 12.03
C ALA A 647 31.98 0.36 11.60
N GLU A 648 32.24 0.97 10.43
CA GLU A 648 33.58 1.30 9.97
C GLU A 648 34.23 2.40 10.84
N VAL A 649 33.48 3.42 11.26
CA VAL A 649 33.96 4.46 12.18
C VAL A 649 34.45 3.85 13.51
N LEU A 650 33.67 2.95 14.07
CA LEU A 650 34.08 2.28 15.32
C LEU A 650 35.27 1.37 15.14
N ALA A 651 35.38 0.71 13.99
CA ALA A 651 36.51 -0.18 13.70
C ALA A 651 37.81 0.60 13.45
N SER A 652 37.77 1.78 12.83
CA SER A 652 38.94 2.58 12.48
C SER A 652 39.37 3.58 13.56
N GLU A 653 38.38 4.27 14.18
CA GLU A 653 38.63 5.36 15.12
C GLU A 653 38.29 5.01 16.59
N GLY A 654 37.73 3.84 16.83
CA GLY A 654 37.30 3.33 18.15
C GLY A 654 36.02 3.98 18.73
N SER A 655 35.71 5.22 18.35
CA SER A 655 34.45 5.89 18.75
C SER A 655 34.01 6.97 17.74
N ILE A 656 32.73 7.29 17.79
CA ILE A 656 32.16 8.38 16.97
C ILE A 656 32.77 9.74 17.36
N LEU A 657 33.05 9.98 18.65
CA LEU A 657 33.69 11.22 19.08
C LEU A 657 35.13 11.34 18.56
N SER A 658 35.89 10.25 18.51
CA SER A 658 37.22 10.23 17.93
C SER A 658 37.22 10.56 16.46
N PHE A 659 36.23 10.04 15.73
CA PHE A 659 36.00 10.40 14.33
C PHE A 659 35.72 11.90 14.15
N PHE A 660 34.87 12.51 14.96
CA PHE A 660 34.58 13.93 14.88
C PHE A 660 35.79 14.80 15.28
N ARG A 661 36.54 14.43 16.32
CA ARG A 661 37.78 15.13 16.71
C ARG A 661 38.83 15.12 15.60
N LYS A 662 38.92 14.04 14.86
CA LYS A 662 39.84 13.92 13.74
C LYS A 662 39.52 14.87 12.59
N HIS A 663 38.25 15.04 12.27
CA HIS A 663 37.82 15.84 11.13
C HIS A 663 37.54 17.32 11.50
N HIS A 664 37.00 17.55 12.71
CA HIS A 664 36.58 18.87 13.19
C HIS A 664 37.03 19.11 14.65
N PRO A 665 38.34 19.18 14.91
CA PRO A 665 38.84 19.43 16.28
C PRO A 665 38.54 20.84 16.74
N SER A 666 38.23 21.00 18.04
CA SER A 666 38.06 22.33 18.68
C SER A 666 38.54 22.30 20.13
N GLU A 667 39.44 23.16 20.48
CA GLU A 667 39.97 23.25 21.85
C GLU A 667 38.91 23.74 22.86
N ASN A 668 37.98 24.58 22.45
CA ASN A 668 36.91 25.17 23.27
C ASN A 668 35.55 24.48 23.09
N GLY A 669 35.46 23.53 22.19
CA GLY A 669 34.22 22.85 21.90
C GLY A 669 33.91 21.67 22.86
N PRO A 670 32.62 21.25 22.93
CA PRO A 670 32.25 20.13 23.77
C PRO A 670 32.95 18.85 23.25
N TYR A 671 33.53 18.08 24.19
CA TYR A 671 34.28 16.84 23.90
C TYR A 671 35.45 17.01 22.91
N GLY A 672 35.98 18.23 22.73
CA GLY A 672 37.06 18.53 21.77
C GLY A 672 36.59 18.55 20.31
N VAL A 673 35.32 18.80 20.05
CA VAL A 673 34.66 18.83 18.72
C VAL A 673 34.02 20.21 18.50
N VAL A 674 33.97 20.65 17.26
CA VAL A 674 33.26 21.87 16.86
C VAL A 674 31.79 21.80 17.28
N PRO A 675 31.22 22.79 17.98
CA PRO A 675 29.86 22.77 18.52
C PRO A 675 28.78 22.49 17.47
N GLU A 676 28.91 23.02 16.25
CA GLU A 676 27.97 22.85 15.16
C GLU A 676 27.89 21.39 14.67
N VAL A 677 29.00 20.67 14.74
CA VAL A 677 29.04 19.23 14.39
C VAL A 677 28.26 18.41 15.42
N MET A 678 28.44 18.73 16.71
CA MET A 678 27.70 18.09 17.80
C MET A 678 26.21 18.40 17.75
N ASP A 679 25.82 19.67 17.51
CA ASP A 679 24.42 20.04 17.34
C ASP A 679 23.78 19.32 16.14
N THR A 680 24.48 19.24 15.01
CA THR A 680 24.06 18.52 13.82
C THR A 680 23.87 17.04 14.10
N TYR A 681 24.80 16.43 14.85
CA TYR A 681 24.73 15.02 15.23
C TYR A 681 23.51 14.74 16.11
N VAL A 682 23.34 15.52 17.18
CA VAL A 682 22.21 15.40 18.12
C VAL A 682 20.88 15.51 17.40
N ARG A 683 20.70 16.52 16.55
CA ARG A 683 19.45 16.78 15.80
C ARG A 683 19.17 15.65 14.81
N SER A 684 20.17 15.23 14.03
CA SER A 684 19.97 14.17 13.04
C SER A 684 19.64 12.81 13.70
N CYS A 685 20.30 12.49 14.81
CA CYS A 685 19.97 11.32 15.62
C CYS A 685 18.52 11.37 16.12
N ALA A 686 18.06 12.52 16.64
CA ALA A 686 16.69 12.67 17.13
C ALA A 686 15.67 12.50 16.02
N GLY A 687 15.90 13.14 14.89
CA GLY A 687 15.01 13.04 13.73
C GLY A 687 14.86 11.61 13.21
N TYR A 688 15.98 10.92 12.96
CA TYR A 688 15.92 9.54 12.49
C TYR A 688 15.38 8.57 13.52
N CYS A 689 15.64 8.79 14.81
CA CYS A 689 15.08 7.97 15.88
C CYS A 689 13.55 7.98 15.86
N ILE A 690 12.94 9.14 15.72
CA ILE A 690 11.46 9.31 15.69
C ILE A 690 10.89 8.85 14.36
N ILE A 691 11.47 9.24 13.23
CA ILE A 691 10.94 8.91 11.90
C ILE A 691 10.99 7.40 11.65
N THR A 692 12.10 6.74 12.00
CA THR A 692 12.21 5.28 11.84
C THR A 692 11.28 4.53 12.80
N TYR A 693 10.99 5.08 13.98
CA TYR A 693 9.98 4.55 14.88
C TYR A 693 8.57 4.64 14.27
N VAL A 694 8.18 5.82 13.77
CA VAL A 694 6.84 6.03 13.17
C VAL A 694 6.64 5.14 11.94
N LEU A 695 7.64 5.04 11.07
CA LEU A 695 7.60 4.21 9.87
C LEU A 695 7.85 2.72 10.15
N GLY A 696 8.17 2.35 11.39
CA GLY A 696 8.41 0.98 11.77
C GLY A 696 9.57 0.33 11.01
N VAL A 697 10.66 1.08 10.76
CA VAL A 697 11.82 0.60 10.01
C VAL A 697 12.56 -0.46 10.82
N GLY A 698 12.75 -1.64 10.23
CA GLY A 698 13.44 -2.78 10.83
C GLY A 698 14.89 -2.96 10.35
N ASP A 699 15.51 -4.06 10.76
CA ASP A 699 16.87 -4.50 10.38
C ASP A 699 17.95 -3.42 10.58
N ARG A 700 17.88 -2.68 11.69
CA ARG A 700 18.87 -1.65 11.99
C ARG A 700 20.10 -2.23 12.69
N HIS A 701 21.24 -2.10 12.05
CA HIS A 701 22.57 -2.42 12.56
C HIS A 701 23.54 -1.29 12.15
N LEU A 702 24.76 -1.29 12.70
CA LEU A 702 25.70 -0.18 12.52
C LEU A 702 26.21 0.00 11.08
N ASP A 703 26.06 -1.00 10.21
CA ASP A 703 26.35 -0.87 8.77
C ASP A 703 25.25 -0.15 7.98
N ASN A 704 23.99 -0.09 8.53
CA ASN A 704 22.87 0.64 7.93
C ASN A 704 22.73 2.08 8.48
N LEU A 705 23.68 2.49 9.34
CA LEU A 705 23.79 3.84 9.88
C LEU A 705 25.04 4.51 9.31
N LEU A 706 24.86 5.62 8.63
CA LEU A 706 25.93 6.37 7.99
C LEU A 706 26.15 7.70 8.68
N LEU A 707 27.42 8.11 8.71
CA LEU A 707 27.87 9.32 9.39
C LEU A 707 28.70 10.15 8.43
N THR A 708 28.35 11.43 8.27
CA THR A 708 29.16 12.39 7.53
C THR A 708 30.20 13.01 8.45
N THR A 709 31.28 13.55 7.89
CA THR A 709 32.26 14.32 8.66
C THR A 709 31.64 15.53 9.36
N SER A 710 30.63 16.15 8.77
CA SER A 710 29.90 17.30 9.31
C SER A 710 28.91 16.97 10.44
N GLY A 711 28.85 15.72 10.92
CA GLY A 711 28.00 15.31 12.04
C GLY A 711 26.60 14.79 11.67
N LYS A 712 26.21 14.75 10.39
CA LYS A 712 24.90 14.18 10.02
C LYS A 712 24.93 12.67 10.13
N LEU A 713 24.02 12.12 10.95
CA LEU A 713 23.70 10.69 10.94
C LEU A 713 22.47 10.48 10.07
N PHE A 714 22.48 9.45 9.22
CA PHE A 714 21.32 9.06 8.43
C PHE A 714 21.28 7.53 8.21
N HIS A 715 20.09 7.05 7.83
CA HIS A 715 19.83 5.64 7.63
C HIS A 715 19.79 5.28 6.15
N ILE A 716 20.23 4.08 5.80
CA ILE A 716 20.13 3.46 4.48
C ILE A 716 19.47 2.09 4.58
N ASP A 717 19.09 1.54 3.45
CA ASP A 717 18.52 0.18 3.31
C ASP A 717 17.18 0.01 4.07
N PHE A 718 16.10 0.30 3.39
CA PHE A 718 14.74 0.22 3.92
C PHE A 718 14.00 -1.05 3.45
N GLY A 719 14.70 -2.18 3.36
CA GLY A 719 14.15 -3.48 2.99
C GLY A 719 13.12 -4.05 3.99
N TYR A 720 13.04 -3.49 5.20
CA TYR A 720 12.09 -3.87 6.26
C TYR A 720 11.43 -2.64 6.84
N ILE A 721 10.12 -2.51 6.66
CA ILE A 721 9.32 -1.36 7.14
C ILE A 721 8.03 -1.81 7.82
N LEU A 722 7.26 -0.87 8.34
CA LEU A 722 5.95 -1.09 8.95
C LEU A 722 5.96 -2.18 10.05
N GLY A 723 7.02 -2.19 10.85
CA GLY A 723 7.18 -3.11 11.97
C GLY A 723 7.65 -4.51 11.59
N ARG A 724 8.00 -4.74 10.32
CA ARG A 724 8.70 -5.94 9.90
C ARG A 724 10.17 -5.84 10.29
N ASP A 725 10.71 -6.89 10.89
CA ASP A 725 12.12 -6.97 11.29
C ASP A 725 12.56 -8.43 11.20
N PRO A 726 13.75 -8.78 10.67
CA PRO A 726 14.26 -10.14 10.65
C PRO A 726 14.60 -10.65 12.07
N LYS A 727 14.75 -9.74 13.03
CA LYS A 727 15.08 -10.05 14.43
C LYS A 727 13.80 -10.29 15.22
N PRO A 728 13.72 -11.33 16.07
CA PRO A 728 12.49 -11.69 16.76
C PRO A 728 12.01 -10.64 17.79
N LEU A 729 12.91 -9.86 18.37
CA LEU A 729 12.61 -8.84 19.39
C LEU A 729 13.48 -7.60 19.16
N PRO A 730 13.18 -6.76 18.16
CA PRO A 730 13.96 -5.56 17.92
C PRO A 730 13.67 -4.50 18.99
N PRO A 731 14.67 -3.64 19.33
CA PRO A 731 14.43 -2.53 20.23
C PRO A 731 13.39 -1.58 19.63
N PRO A 732 12.53 -0.96 20.46
CA PRO A 732 11.45 -0.10 19.97
C PRO A 732 11.96 1.14 19.23
N MET A 733 13.06 1.74 19.72
CA MET A 733 13.76 2.85 19.07
C MET A 733 15.13 2.40 18.58
N LYS A 734 15.59 2.98 17.47
CA LYS A 734 16.89 2.64 16.86
C LYS A 734 17.99 3.55 17.41
N LEU A 735 18.32 3.33 18.67
CA LEU A 735 19.33 4.08 19.43
C LEU A 735 20.34 3.07 20.04
N SER A 736 21.59 3.12 19.57
CA SER A 736 22.63 2.25 20.10
C SER A 736 23.39 2.89 21.28
N LYS A 737 24.12 2.07 22.03
CA LYS A 737 24.95 2.54 23.12
C LYS A 737 26.03 3.51 22.64
N GLU A 738 26.65 3.21 21.51
CA GLU A 738 27.72 4.02 20.91
C GLU A 738 27.21 5.38 20.47
N MET A 739 25.95 5.47 20.02
CA MET A 739 25.29 6.73 19.68
C MET A 739 25.09 7.61 20.92
N VAL A 740 24.66 7.03 22.04
CA VAL A 740 24.47 7.74 23.32
C VAL A 740 25.80 8.17 23.92
N GLU A 741 26.83 7.30 23.88
CA GLU A 741 28.16 7.63 24.30
C GLU A 741 28.77 8.80 23.54
N ALA A 742 28.47 8.90 22.24
CA ALA A 742 28.89 10.01 21.40
C ALA A 742 28.23 11.35 21.76
N MET A 743 27.08 11.31 22.46
CA MET A 743 26.44 12.49 23.04
C MET A 743 26.97 12.85 24.44
N GLY A 744 27.95 12.12 24.96
CA GLY A 744 28.50 12.29 26.30
C GLY A 744 27.83 11.40 27.39
N GLY A 745 26.99 10.46 26.98
CA GLY A 745 26.25 9.57 27.89
C GLY A 745 24.88 10.13 28.32
N VAL A 746 24.11 9.32 29.02
CA VAL A 746 22.69 9.64 29.38
C VAL A 746 22.52 10.85 30.33
N GLY A 747 23.55 11.25 31.05
CA GLY A 747 23.58 12.42 31.97
C GLY A 747 24.03 13.72 31.30
N SER A 748 24.39 13.71 30.02
CA SER A 748 24.94 14.90 29.34
C SER A 748 23.86 15.87 28.88
N GLU A 749 24.21 17.14 28.70
CA GLU A 749 23.34 18.19 28.14
C GLU A 749 22.93 17.85 26.70
N HIS A 750 23.83 17.27 25.90
CA HIS A 750 23.55 16.87 24.53
C HIS A 750 22.53 15.72 24.45
N TYR A 751 22.57 14.78 25.38
CA TYR A 751 21.55 13.74 25.46
C TYR A 751 20.20 14.28 25.93
N HIS A 752 20.17 15.25 26.83
CA HIS A 752 18.96 15.96 27.23
C HIS A 752 18.37 16.74 26.06
N GLU A 753 19.19 17.43 25.29
CA GLU A 753 18.73 18.13 24.07
C GLU A 753 18.23 17.12 23.00
N PHE A 754 18.92 15.99 22.80
CA PHE A 754 18.44 14.89 21.94
C PHE A 754 17.02 14.46 22.33
N ARG A 755 16.78 14.21 23.61
CA ARG A 755 15.44 13.80 24.09
C ARG A 755 14.38 14.86 23.82
N LYS A 756 14.69 16.11 24.10
CA LYS A 756 13.81 17.26 23.84
C LYS A 756 13.46 17.34 22.35
N GLN A 757 14.44 17.20 21.46
CA GLN A 757 14.24 17.20 20.01
C GLN A 757 13.36 16.01 19.59
N CYS A 758 13.53 14.82 20.18
CA CYS A 758 12.66 13.66 19.94
C CYS A 758 11.20 13.97 20.31
N TYR A 759 10.95 14.54 21.51
CA TYR A 759 9.59 14.86 21.96
C TYR A 759 8.92 15.87 21.03
N THR A 760 9.64 16.94 20.70
CA THR A 760 9.14 18.01 19.82
C THR A 760 8.84 17.45 18.42
N ALA A 761 9.74 16.65 17.85
CA ALA A 761 9.54 16.02 16.55
C ALA A 761 8.30 15.10 16.54
N PHE A 762 8.13 14.29 17.58
CA PHE A 762 6.99 13.39 17.68
C PHE A 762 5.67 14.15 17.77
N LEU A 763 5.59 15.20 18.59
CA LEU A 763 4.39 16.03 18.71
C LEU A 763 4.05 16.74 17.39
N HIS A 764 5.05 17.28 16.69
CA HIS A 764 4.82 17.91 15.38
C HIS A 764 4.33 16.90 14.34
N LEU A 765 4.93 15.72 14.25
CA LEU A 765 4.47 14.69 13.31
C LEU A 765 3.04 14.21 13.63
N ARG A 766 2.66 14.13 14.91
CA ARG A 766 1.28 13.83 15.32
C ARG A 766 0.27 14.87 14.81
N ARG A 767 0.62 16.15 14.81
CA ARG A 767 -0.24 17.22 14.27
C ARG A 767 -0.49 17.06 12.78
N HIS A 768 0.45 16.49 12.04
CA HIS A 768 0.35 16.19 10.62
C HIS A 768 -0.03 14.73 10.31
N ALA A 769 -0.53 13.99 11.31
CA ALA A 769 -0.87 12.57 11.19
C ALA A 769 -1.85 12.29 10.03
N ASN A 770 -2.86 13.15 9.83
CA ASN A 770 -3.85 12.95 8.78
C ASN A 770 -3.21 12.92 7.39
N LEU A 771 -2.29 13.84 7.09
CA LEU A 771 -1.57 13.86 5.82
C LEU A 771 -0.75 12.58 5.64
N ILE A 772 0.02 12.18 6.64
CA ILE A 772 0.85 10.97 6.60
C ILE A 772 -0.02 9.73 6.37
N LEU A 773 -1.12 9.59 7.11
CA LEU A 773 -2.03 8.45 7.00
C LEU A 773 -2.77 8.42 5.66
N ASN A 774 -3.15 9.59 5.11
CA ASN A 774 -3.77 9.69 3.79
C ASN A 774 -2.81 9.22 2.69
N LEU A 775 -1.53 9.62 2.75
CA LEU A 775 -0.53 9.17 1.78
C LEU A 775 -0.30 7.66 1.85
N PHE A 776 -0.22 7.08 3.04
CA PHE A 776 -0.15 5.61 3.17
C PHE A 776 -1.44 4.92 2.72
N SER A 777 -2.61 5.54 2.92
CA SER A 777 -3.89 5.01 2.44
C SER A 777 -3.95 4.89 0.91
N LEU A 778 -3.35 5.83 0.18
CA LEU A 778 -3.25 5.77 -1.27
C LEU A 778 -2.26 4.69 -1.77
N MET A 779 -1.37 4.22 -0.90
CA MET A 779 -0.37 3.18 -1.21
C MET A 779 -0.83 1.75 -0.88
N VAL A 780 -2.02 1.57 -0.31
CA VAL A 780 -2.50 0.24 0.16
C VAL A 780 -2.50 -0.81 -0.95
N ASP A 781 -2.88 -0.41 -2.17
CA ASP A 781 -2.91 -1.29 -3.34
C ASP A 781 -1.64 -1.20 -4.21
N ALA A 782 -0.60 -0.53 -3.72
CA ALA A 782 0.68 -0.47 -4.40
C ALA A 782 1.44 -1.80 -4.28
N SER A 783 2.19 -2.14 -5.33
CA SER A 783 3.02 -3.36 -5.36
C SER A 783 4.35 -3.18 -4.59
N VAL A 784 4.36 -2.36 -3.51
CA VAL A 784 5.51 -2.19 -2.62
C VAL A 784 5.63 -3.43 -1.71
N PRO A 785 6.80 -4.07 -1.61
CA PRO A 785 6.94 -5.39 -0.98
C PRO A 785 6.28 -5.54 0.39
N ASP A 786 6.61 -4.71 1.38
CA ASP A 786 6.07 -4.86 2.74
C ASP A 786 4.62 -4.38 2.90
N ILE A 787 4.17 -3.45 2.05
CA ILE A 787 2.75 -3.05 2.00
C ILE A 787 1.92 -4.17 1.39
N ALA A 788 2.40 -4.78 0.30
CA ALA A 788 1.69 -5.87 -0.39
C ALA A 788 1.51 -7.14 0.47
N LEU A 789 2.36 -7.33 1.49
CA LEU A 789 2.21 -8.45 2.45
C LEU A 789 0.96 -8.30 3.33
N GLU A 790 0.68 -7.10 3.84
CA GLU A 790 -0.45 -6.81 4.74
C GLU A 790 -1.08 -5.44 4.41
N PRO A 791 -1.70 -5.29 3.23
CA PRO A 791 -2.21 -4.00 2.77
C PRO A 791 -3.24 -3.39 3.74
N ASP A 792 -4.14 -4.20 4.28
CA ASP A 792 -5.20 -3.75 5.20
C ASP A 792 -4.65 -3.19 6.54
N LYS A 793 -3.42 -3.52 6.91
CA LYS A 793 -2.80 -3.11 8.17
C LYS A 793 -1.76 -2.00 8.02
N ALA A 794 -1.32 -1.71 6.79
CA ALA A 794 -0.24 -0.77 6.54
C ALA A 794 -0.50 0.60 7.19
N VAL A 795 -1.68 1.18 6.93
CA VAL A 795 -2.07 2.48 7.50
C VAL A 795 -2.23 2.40 9.02
N LYS A 796 -2.86 1.33 9.52
CA LYS A 796 -3.07 1.14 10.96
C LYS A 796 -1.74 1.02 11.71
N LYS A 797 -0.74 0.35 11.14
CA LYS A 797 0.58 0.22 11.76
C LYS A 797 1.26 1.59 11.97
N VAL A 798 1.14 2.50 11.01
CA VAL A 798 1.65 3.88 11.16
C VAL A 798 0.81 4.65 12.19
N GLN A 799 -0.51 4.52 12.15
CA GLN A 799 -1.41 5.17 13.11
C GLN A 799 -1.13 4.73 14.55
N ASP A 800 -0.97 3.43 14.77
CA ASP A 800 -0.69 2.86 16.11
C ASP A 800 0.64 3.38 16.67
N LYS A 801 1.63 3.70 15.81
CA LYS A 801 2.90 4.31 16.21
C LYS A 801 2.75 5.77 16.60
N LEU A 802 1.87 6.50 15.95
CA LEU A 802 1.61 7.92 16.26
C LEU A 802 0.84 8.13 17.57
N ARG A 803 0.24 7.06 18.14
CA ARG A 803 -0.46 7.10 19.43
C ARG A 803 -1.40 8.30 19.54
N LEU A 804 -2.32 8.42 18.56
CA LEU A 804 -3.30 9.51 18.49
C LEU A 804 -4.36 9.42 19.60
N ASP A 805 -4.38 8.33 20.34
CA ASP A 805 -5.20 8.07 21.53
C ASP A 805 -4.71 8.83 22.77
N LEU A 806 -3.46 9.29 22.81
CA LEU A 806 -2.84 9.96 23.95
C LEU A 806 -2.92 11.49 23.82
N SER A 807 -3.02 12.19 24.93
CA SER A 807 -2.75 13.63 25.02
C SER A 807 -1.29 13.94 24.68
N ASP A 808 -0.97 15.21 24.48
CA ASP A 808 0.42 15.60 24.17
C ASP A 808 1.38 15.31 25.32
N GLU A 809 0.94 15.50 26.57
CA GLU A 809 1.72 15.16 27.76
C GLU A 809 1.97 13.65 27.88
N GLU A 810 0.93 12.84 27.75
CA GLU A 810 1.03 11.38 27.76
C GLU A 810 1.92 10.86 26.62
N ALA A 811 1.85 11.50 25.44
CA ALA A 811 2.69 11.17 24.30
C ALA A 811 4.17 11.43 24.55
N VAL A 812 4.50 12.54 25.24
CA VAL A 812 5.88 12.84 25.67
C VAL A 812 6.37 11.77 26.65
N HIS A 813 5.56 11.41 27.65
CA HIS A 813 5.89 10.33 28.60
C HIS A 813 6.07 8.98 27.91
N TYR A 814 5.23 8.70 26.91
CA TYR A 814 5.34 7.48 26.12
C TYR A 814 6.66 7.40 25.35
N VAL A 815 7.04 8.46 24.63
CA VAL A 815 8.33 8.52 23.91
C VAL A 815 9.51 8.43 24.88
N HIS A 816 9.40 9.10 26.05
CA HIS A 816 10.39 8.99 27.11
C HIS A 816 10.64 7.53 27.52
N SER A 817 9.56 6.80 27.81
CA SER A 817 9.64 5.39 28.18
C SER A 817 10.25 4.52 27.07
N LEU A 818 9.94 4.81 25.79
CA LEU A 818 10.52 4.08 24.65
C LEU A 818 12.04 4.33 24.52
N LEU A 819 12.49 5.56 24.73
CA LEU A 819 13.92 5.90 24.72
C LEU A 819 14.66 5.17 25.85
N ASP A 820 14.13 5.20 27.06
CA ASP A 820 14.73 4.53 28.22
C ASP A 820 14.80 2.99 28.03
N LEU A 821 13.72 2.39 27.52
CA LEU A 821 13.70 0.97 27.15
C LEU A 821 14.76 0.63 26.09
N SER A 822 14.97 1.51 25.13
CA SER A 822 15.94 1.27 24.03
C SER A 822 17.38 1.38 24.51
N VAL A 823 17.68 2.29 25.44
CA VAL A 823 19.00 2.44 26.05
C VAL A 823 19.32 1.29 27.01
N THR A 824 18.31 0.85 27.77
CA THR A 824 18.47 -0.22 28.77
C THR A 824 18.33 -1.63 28.21
N ALA A 825 17.88 -1.79 26.96
CA ALA A 825 17.60 -3.09 26.36
C ALA A 825 18.90 -3.92 26.17
N VAL A 826 19.15 -4.83 27.06
CA VAL A 826 20.24 -5.82 26.99
C VAL A 826 20.23 -6.60 25.66
N MET A 827 19.06 -6.78 25.07
CA MET A 827 18.86 -7.46 23.79
C MET A 827 19.48 -6.71 22.59
N ALA A 828 19.63 -5.39 22.66
CA ALA A 828 20.28 -4.62 21.61
C ALA A 828 21.78 -5.01 21.48
N VAL A 829 22.44 -5.24 22.60
CA VAL A 829 23.85 -5.68 22.64
C VAL A 829 24.01 -7.11 22.11
N LEU A 830 23.09 -8.00 22.48
CA LEU A 830 23.13 -9.42 22.07
C LEU A 830 22.91 -9.56 20.55
N VAL A 831 22.00 -8.76 20.01
CA VAL A 831 21.68 -8.74 18.58
C VAL A 831 22.83 -8.20 17.73
N GLU A 832 23.52 -7.17 18.20
CA GLU A 832 24.71 -6.62 17.54
C GLU A 832 25.87 -7.65 17.52
N GLN A 833 26.05 -8.36 18.61
CA GLN A 833 27.05 -9.43 18.72
C GLN A 833 26.72 -10.60 17.77
N LEU A 834 25.47 -11.02 17.69
CA LEU A 834 25.02 -12.06 16.75
C LEU A 834 25.20 -11.63 15.29
N HIS A 835 24.95 -10.36 14.97
CA HIS A 835 25.18 -9.84 13.63
C HIS A 835 26.66 -9.85 13.25
N LYS A 836 27.55 -9.39 14.15
CA LYS A 836 29.00 -9.46 13.98
C LYS A 836 29.48 -10.90 13.78
N PHE A 837 28.91 -11.85 14.53
CA PHE A 837 29.20 -13.28 14.41
C PHE A 837 28.77 -13.83 13.04
N ALA A 838 27.56 -13.49 12.59
CA ALA A 838 27.04 -13.89 11.27
C ALA A 838 27.86 -13.28 10.12
N GLN A 839 28.34 -12.04 10.25
CA GLN A 839 29.25 -11.43 9.28
C GLN A 839 30.63 -12.08 9.26
N TYR A 840 31.13 -12.51 10.42
CA TYR A 840 32.40 -13.26 10.50
C TYR A 840 32.32 -14.59 9.73
N TRP A 841 31.18 -15.29 9.81
CA TRP A 841 30.94 -16.53 9.06
C TRP A 841 30.67 -16.36 7.58
N ARG A 842 30.31 -15.16 7.14
CA ARG A 842 30.12 -14.84 5.71
C ARG A 842 31.38 -14.31 5.01
N LYS A 843 32.45 -14.03 5.78
CA LYS A 843 33.79 -13.75 5.25
C LYS A 843 34.56 -15.02 5.01
#